data_438310328037a74b1fd7521504346bc7
#
_entry.id   438310328037a74b1fd7521504346bc7
#
_cell.length_a   1.000
_cell.length_b   1.000
_cell.length_c   1.000
_cell.angle_alpha   90.00
_cell.angle_beta   90.00
_cell.angle_gamma   90.00
#
_symmetry.space_group_name_H-M   'P 1'
#
loop_
_entity.id
_entity.type
_entity.pdbx_description
1 polymer ?
#
loop_
_entity_poly.entity_id
_entity_poly.type
_entity_poly.pdbx_seq_one_letter_code
_entity_poly.pdbx_strand_id
1 'polypeptide(L)'
;MRTNNKRRNILRRYGCLVMTLVGIGGIVNAQTLQTSENDTIVKLEDVVVSSLKVEKKVAEAPVSITIVDAMKYQKKPSFTVADGLKDEPGLFMGGDGVWATNINVRGMGENRLVTLVDGNRIETATDLTASLSMIDVNDIERVEVIKGAQSVLYGSGAMGGIVNVITKDGHFGDKYYINGSVMGAYSSVNNSNNEYISVMTGDKRWYVKLNAGYSKAYDIKTPKGILSNSGYESNNIALRAGVKLADNHIIKVNFQRNWATNVGIPGGSAFPARGIAKYKDIGRTLLNTNYEITDITDKFKSLKFTLFVQDIIRNVEMQPKQETEKELPNGNIQVTAPQLFEPKGTHLTYGGQAQGRWQLNSNNTLIAGVDVWRRDITSKRTKYIDVTIKKPDGTIVKTNKIERGESPLPNASFTSAGIFIQDEMNLLNDKLNLTIGGRIDGIFVQNEECHDVDYIITNDVINSQPAGQRITFEKGSKSDISWSANIGAIYKLTNTLDIVLNAARSYRAPSLEERFKYIDLTSKVRLGNVNLKAEDGLSFDLGLRFWGDNITVQTSAFLTKINNMIVERDGQFIYNTTDGTTDTLPALVLDNASKALLYGLDLDFNYRICNALEAFASGTYVMGLETSTNEYLPNIPPMNGKVGLAYTYRKIGSVALNLTAVADKRLIAQGEKTTEAYARLDLSLNTKVFQFGQIGLQLFGGIDNITNEEYVNFFSTNRNDINCEPGRNIYIKGRISF
;
A
#
# COMPACT_ATOMS: atom_id res chain seq x y z
N MET A 1 -9.51 -8.37 -43.66
CA MET A 1 -9.21 -6.95 -44.05
C MET A 1 -9.98 -5.89 -43.24
N ARG A 2 -10.64 -6.19 -42.12
CA ARG A 2 -11.40 -5.19 -41.31
C ARG A 2 -10.74 -4.73 -40.03
N THR A 3 -9.58 -5.26 -39.64
CA THR A 3 -8.90 -4.98 -38.36
C THR A 3 -7.83 -3.86 -38.45
N ASN A 4 -7.39 -3.48 -39.64
CA ASN A 4 -6.34 -2.46 -39.83
C ASN A 4 -6.85 -1.01 -39.83
N ASN A 5 -8.15 -0.78 -40.02
CA ASN A 5 -8.70 0.59 -40.08
C ASN A 5 -8.98 1.20 -38.69
N LYS A 6 -9.17 0.40 -37.64
CA LYS A 6 -9.38 0.93 -36.27
C LYS A 6 -8.08 1.47 -35.65
N ARG A 7 -6.93 0.85 -35.92
CA ARG A 7 -5.61 1.30 -35.42
C ARG A 7 -5.15 2.63 -36.02
N ARG A 8 -5.43 2.87 -37.31
CA ARG A 8 -5.13 4.13 -37.98
C ARG A 8 -5.95 5.33 -37.48
N ASN A 9 -7.18 5.11 -37.01
CA ASN A 9 -8.04 6.17 -36.49
C ASN A 9 -7.70 6.58 -35.05
N ILE A 10 -7.11 5.71 -34.26
CA ILE A 10 -6.66 6.02 -32.90
C ILE A 10 -5.43 6.91 -32.97
N LEU A 11 -4.43 6.58 -33.78
CA LEU A 11 -3.23 7.40 -33.98
C LEU A 11 -3.52 8.79 -34.57
N ARG A 12 -4.55 8.92 -35.43
CA ARG A 12 -4.98 10.22 -35.95
C ARG A 12 -5.72 11.10 -34.93
N ARG A 13 -6.49 10.52 -34.01
CA ARG A 13 -7.20 11.30 -32.98
C ARG A 13 -6.26 11.86 -31.89
N TYR A 14 -5.22 11.13 -31.53
CA TYR A 14 -4.27 11.60 -30.49
C TYR A 14 -3.13 12.42 -31.06
N GLY A 15 -2.71 12.19 -32.32
CA GLY A 15 -1.75 13.04 -33.02
C GLY A 15 -2.21 14.49 -33.20
N CYS A 16 -3.50 14.73 -33.37
CA CYS A 16 -4.07 16.08 -33.45
C CYS A 16 -4.12 16.78 -32.08
N LEU A 17 -4.29 16.06 -30.96
CA LEU A 17 -4.32 16.66 -29.63
C LEU A 17 -2.93 17.15 -29.20
N VAL A 18 -1.88 16.41 -29.56
CA VAL A 18 -0.49 16.80 -29.27
C VAL A 18 -0.05 18.01 -30.13
N MET A 19 -0.50 18.08 -31.39
CA MET A 19 -0.19 19.23 -32.25
C MET A 19 -0.94 20.51 -31.84
N THR A 20 -2.16 20.40 -31.27
CA THR A 20 -2.93 21.56 -30.82
C THR A 20 -2.36 22.15 -29.52
N LEU A 21 -1.73 21.37 -28.65
CA LEU A 21 -1.06 21.83 -27.44
C LEU A 21 0.29 22.52 -27.73
N VAL A 22 0.99 22.11 -28.80
CA VAL A 22 2.25 22.73 -29.25
C VAL A 22 1.99 24.07 -29.93
N GLY A 23 0.80 24.30 -30.52
CA GLY A 23 0.43 25.54 -31.21
C GLY A 23 0.09 26.73 -30.28
N ILE A 24 -0.13 26.51 -29.00
CA ILE A 24 -0.43 27.59 -28.01
C ILE A 24 0.84 28.14 -27.36
N GLY A 25 2.02 27.50 -27.54
CA GLY A 25 3.31 27.89 -26.95
C GLY A 25 4.00 29.10 -27.58
N GLY A 26 3.36 29.81 -28.47
CA GLY A 26 3.99 30.80 -29.31
C GLY A 26 4.00 32.24 -28.81
N ILE A 27 3.88 32.58 -27.52
CA ILE A 27 4.21 33.90 -26.96
C ILE A 27 4.31 33.81 -25.43
N VAL A 28 5.34 33.18 -24.90
CA VAL A 28 5.78 33.39 -23.52
C VAL A 28 7.30 33.30 -23.51
N ASN A 29 7.98 34.35 -23.16
CA ASN A 29 9.41 34.31 -22.84
C ASN A 29 9.61 33.41 -21.61
N ALA A 30 9.77 32.13 -21.82
CA ALA A 30 10.10 31.19 -20.78
C ALA A 30 11.55 31.42 -20.37
N GLN A 31 11.73 31.85 -19.14
CA GLN A 31 13.04 31.80 -18.52
C GLN A 31 13.50 30.35 -18.46
N THR A 32 14.73 30.12 -18.88
CA THR A 32 15.47 28.89 -18.73
C THR A 32 15.24 28.33 -17.33
N LEU A 33 14.52 27.21 -17.22
CA LEU A 33 14.63 26.35 -16.06
C LEU A 33 16.10 25.96 -15.97
N GLN A 34 16.84 26.57 -15.07
CA GLN A 34 18.07 25.98 -14.59
C GLN A 34 17.69 24.69 -13.87
N THR A 35 17.50 23.62 -14.65
CA THR A 35 17.78 22.30 -14.14
C THR A 35 19.25 22.37 -13.76
N SER A 36 19.54 22.33 -12.47
CA SER A 36 20.91 22.31 -11.99
C SER A 36 21.64 21.22 -12.77
N GLU A 37 22.64 21.61 -13.57
CA GLU A 37 23.55 20.71 -14.28
C GLU A 37 24.44 19.90 -13.32
N ASN A 38 24.17 19.95 -12.06
CA ASN A 38 24.76 19.08 -11.09
C ASN A 38 23.96 17.77 -11.02
N ASP A 39 24.38 16.78 -11.83
CA ASP A 39 24.35 15.36 -11.48
C ASP A 39 25.19 15.15 -10.19
N THR A 40 24.91 15.93 -9.17
CA THR A 40 25.42 15.69 -7.81
C THR A 40 24.65 14.48 -7.34
N ILE A 41 25.34 13.34 -7.27
CA ILE A 41 24.81 12.17 -6.58
C ILE A 41 24.44 12.65 -5.20
N VAL A 42 23.12 12.76 -4.95
CA VAL A 42 22.61 13.19 -3.64
C VAL A 42 23.06 12.12 -2.65
N LYS A 43 23.90 12.51 -1.71
CA LYS A 43 24.34 11.59 -0.67
C LYS A 43 23.10 11.21 0.15
N LEU A 44 22.91 9.93 0.45
CA LEU A 44 21.74 9.42 1.17
C LEU A 44 21.60 10.10 2.56
N GLU A 45 22.70 10.49 3.17
CA GLU A 45 22.73 11.24 4.44
C GLU A 45 21.97 12.57 4.38
N ASP A 46 21.97 13.24 3.21
CA ASP A 46 21.36 14.55 2.99
C ASP A 46 19.89 14.48 2.49
N VAL A 47 19.38 13.29 2.23
CA VAL A 47 17.98 13.13 1.81
C VAL A 47 17.04 13.47 2.94
N VAL A 48 16.05 14.33 2.65
CA VAL A 48 15.08 14.81 3.64
C VAL A 48 13.85 13.89 3.67
N VAL A 49 13.43 13.55 4.88
CA VAL A 49 12.20 12.77 5.17
C VAL A 49 11.19 13.63 5.91
N SER A 50 9.91 13.43 5.61
CA SER A 50 8.78 14.14 6.21
C SER A 50 7.88 13.23 7.08
N SER A 51 8.01 11.91 6.97
CA SER A 51 7.20 10.94 7.72
C SER A 51 7.46 10.95 9.23
N LEU A 52 8.45 11.73 9.70
CA LEU A 52 8.70 11.97 11.13
C LEU A 52 7.97 13.20 11.68
N LYS A 53 6.94 13.70 10.94
CA LYS A 53 6.14 14.90 11.26
C LYS A 53 6.89 16.23 11.10
N VAL A 54 8.18 16.20 10.91
CA VAL A 54 9.04 17.33 10.52
C VAL A 54 9.99 16.87 9.43
N GLU A 55 10.36 17.80 8.57
CA GLU A 55 11.43 17.56 7.58
C GLU A 55 12.78 17.50 8.27
N LYS A 56 13.50 16.40 8.08
CA LYS A 56 14.86 16.20 8.56
C LYS A 56 15.66 15.27 7.66
N LYS A 57 16.96 15.35 7.72
CA LYS A 57 17.85 14.46 6.98
C LYS A 57 17.77 13.03 7.52
N VAL A 58 17.98 12.04 6.66
CA VAL A 58 18.06 10.62 7.05
C VAL A 58 19.14 10.42 8.12
N ALA A 59 20.28 11.09 7.99
CA ALA A 59 21.36 11.03 8.98
C ALA A 59 20.96 11.49 10.40
N GLU A 60 19.92 12.33 10.51
CA GLU A 60 19.43 12.88 11.78
C GLU A 60 18.25 12.08 12.37
N ALA A 61 17.78 11.06 11.69
CA ALA A 61 16.64 10.26 12.12
C ALA A 61 17.09 9.00 12.89
N PRO A 62 16.75 8.83 14.18
CA PRO A 62 17.20 7.70 15.00
C PRO A 62 16.36 6.43 14.74
N VAL A 63 16.03 6.16 13.49
CA VAL A 63 15.21 5.03 13.05
C VAL A 63 15.71 4.50 11.70
N SER A 64 15.42 3.24 11.39
CA SER A 64 15.74 2.67 10.07
C SER A 64 14.75 3.18 9.02
N ILE A 65 15.25 3.85 7.99
CA ILE A 65 14.45 4.45 6.92
C ILE A 65 14.93 3.95 5.55
N THR A 66 14.00 3.57 4.69
CA THR A 66 14.23 3.36 3.27
C THR A 66 13.50 4.44 2.49
N ILE A 67 14.19 5.10 1.56
CA ILE A 67 13.62 6.10 0.67
C ILE A 67 13.75 5.59 -0.76
N VAL A 68 12.63 5.59 -1.47
CA VAL A 68 12.58 5.28 -2.90
C VAL A 68 12.09 6.53 -3.63
N ASP A 69 12.96 7.13 -4.40
CA ASP A 69 12.71 8.38 -5.12
C ASP A 69 11.89 8.18 -6.41
N ALA A 70 11.43 9.29 -6.99
CA ALA A 70 10.71 9.31 -8.26
C ALA A 70 11.50 8.63 -9.40
N MET A 71 12.84 8.73 -9.40
CA MET A 71 13.68 8.21 -10.48
C MET A 71 13.58 6.69 -10.58
N LYS A 72 13.43 5.97 -9.46
CA LYS A 72 13.21 4.52 -9.47
C LYS A 72 11.92 4.13 -10.20
N TYR A 73 10.81 4.84 -9.92
CA TYR A 73 9.53 4.65 -10.60
C TYR A 73 9.55 5.14 -12.06
N GLN A 74 10.44 6.09 -12.39
CA GLN A 74 10.61 6.56 -13.76
C GLN A 74 11.44 5.61 -14.60
N LYS A 75 12.53 5.04 -14.06
CA LYS A 75 13.43 4.11 -14.77
C LYS A 75 12.74 2.83 -15.23
N LYS A 76 11.73 2.38 -14.50
CA LYS A 76 10.98 1.15 -14.76
C LYS A 76 9.47 1.44 -14.74
N PRO A 77 8.67 0.91 -15.67
CA PRO A 77 7.21 0.99 -15.59
C PRO A 77 6.68 0.04 -14.49
N SER A 78 6.70 0.49 -13.25
CA SER A 78 6.09 -0.21 -12.13
C SER A 78 4.57 -0.21 -12.27
N PHE A 79 3.92 -1.32 -11.93
CA PHE A 79 2.47 -1.43 -12.01
C PHE A 79 1.79 -0.82 -10.78
N THR A 80 2.45 -0.92 -9.62
CA THR A 80 1.95 -0.40 -8.34
C THR A 80 3.11 0.20 -7.53
N VAL A 81 2.79 0.92 -6.45
CA VAL A 81 3.79 1.43 -5.52
C VAL A 81 4.59 0.29 -4.89
N ALA A 82 3.95 -0.81 -4.51
CA ALA A 82 4.61 -1.96 -3.92
C ALA A 82 5.63 -2.62 -4.87
N ASP A 83 5.35 -2.64 -6.18
CA ASP A 83 6.29 -3.16 -7.19
C ASP A 83 7.61 -2.37 -7.22
N GLY A 84 7.56 -1.06 -6.99
CA GLY A 84 8.76 -0.25 -6.84
C GLY A 84 9.54 -0.46 -5.54
N LEU A 85 8.91 -1.01 -4.51
CA LEU A 85 9.49 -1.24 -3.19
C LEU A 85 10.06 -2.65 -2.99
N LYS A 86 9.62 -3.63 -3.77
CA LYS A 86 9.84 -5.07 -3.53
C LYS A 86 11.29 -5.55 -3.43
N ASP A 87 12.21 -4.78 -4.00
CA ASP A 87 13.64 -5.13 -4.03
C ASP A 87 14.46 -4.30 -3.02
N GLU A 88 13.82 -3.58 -2.09
CA GLU A 88 14.48 -2.81 -1.04
C GLU A 88 14.67 -3.65 0.23
N PRO A 89 15.76 -3.42 1.02
CA PRO A 89 16.02 -4.18 2.23
C PRO A 89 14.85 -4.14 3.22
N GLY A 90 14.43 -5.29 3.74
CA GLY A 90 13.35 -5.41 4.70
C GLY A 90 11.94 -5.21 4.14
N LEU A 91 11.80 -5.03 2.82
CA LEU A 91 10.52 -4.80 2.15
C LEU A 91 10.21 -5.96 1.21
N PHE A 92 8.99 -6.48 1.28
CA PHE A 92 8.55 -7.61 0.49
C PHE A 92 7.16 -7.31 -0.08
N MET A 93 7.01 -7.55 -1.37
CA MET A 93 5.72 -7.40 -2.02
C MET A 93 4.97 -8.73 -2.01
N GLY A 94 3.72 -8.69 -1.62
CA GLY A 94 2.76 -9.77 -1.81
C GLY A 94 1.54 -9.27 -2.57
N GLY A 95 0.61 -10.17 -2.84
CA GLY A 95 -0.66 -9.77 -3.45
C GLY A 95 -1.44 -10.91 -4.08
N ASP A 96 -2.64 -10.56 -4.52
CA ASP A 96 -3.62 -11.44 -5.13
C ASP A 96 -3.53 -11.43 -6.67
N GLY A 97 -2.58 -10.70 -7.21
CA GLY A 97 -2.34 -10.53 -8.64
C GLY A 97 -1.40 -9.36 -8.91
N VAL A 98 -1.31 -8.94 -10.17
CA VAL A 98 -0.35 -7.92 -10.62
C VAL A 98 -0.66 -6.53 -10.07
N TRP A 99 -1.95 -6.21 -9.97
CA TRP A 99 -2.41 -4.90 -9.50
C TRP A 99 -2.82 -4.92 -8.02
N ALA A 100 -3.44 -5.99 -7.54
CA ALA A 100 -3.83 -6.13 -6.15
C ALA A 100 -2.62 -6.54 -5.29
N THR A 101 -1.78 -5.57 -4.91
CA THR A 101 -0.52 -5.78 -4.20
C THR A 101 -0.48 -5.07 -2.85
N ASN A 102 0.28 -5.62 -1.94
CA ASN A 102 0.59 -5.06 -0.62
C ASN A 102 2.09 -5.12 -0.34
N ILE A 103 2.51 -4.50 0.76
CA ILE A 103 3.87 -4.54 1.25
C ILE A 103 3.92 -5.17 2.63
N ASN A 104 4.97 -5.96 2.88
CA ASN A 104 5.34 -6.47 4.18
C ASN A 104 6.67 -5.82 4.58
N VAL A 105 6.77 -5.36 5.81
CA VAL A 105 7.97 -4.73 6.38
C VAL A 105 8.46 -5.62 7.52
N ARG A 106 9.63 -6.25 7.35
CA ARG A 106 10.26 -7.10 8.37
C ARG A 106 9.35 -8.19 8.94
N GLY A 107 8.53 -8.85 8.10
CA GLY A 107 7.58 -9.88 8.53
C GLY A 107 6.24 -9.34 9.05
N MET A 108 6.04 -8.04 9.04
CA MET A 108 4.76 -7.41 9.41
C MET A 108 4.10 -6.77 8.20
N GLY A 109 2.82 -7.03 8.01
CA GLY A 109 2.00 -6.46 6.93
C GLY A 109 0.61 -6.09 7.44
N GLU A 110 -0.27 -5.73 6.50
CA GLU A 110 -1.69 -5.44 6.75
C GLU A 110 -1.91 -4.43 7.89
N ASN A 111 -2.68 -4.81 8.89
CA ASN A 111 -3.06 -3.98 10.03
C ASN A 111 -1.91 -3.55 10.94
N ARG A 112 -0.70 -4.13 10.79
CA ARG A 112 0.47 -3.79 11.61
C ARG A 112 1.36 -2.75 10.94
N LEU A 113 0.97 -2.25 9.76
CA LEU A 113 1.58 -1.13 9.05
C LEU A 113 0.60 0.03 8.92
N VAL A 114 1.10 1.25 8.97
CA VAL A 114 0.34 2.44 8.59
C VAL A 114 0.73 2.85 7.17
N THR A 115 -0.23 2.79 6.26
CA THR A 115 -0.06 3.28 4.89
C THR A 115 -0.62 4.69 4.78
N LEU A 116 0.17 5.59 4.21
CA LEU A 116 -0.17 7.00 4.05
C LEU A 116 0.02 7.45 2.61
N VAL A 117 -0.76 8.44 2.20
CA VAL A 117 -0.50 9.26 1.02
C VAL A 117 -0.52 10.73 1.43
N ASP A 118 0.58 11.42 1.19
CA ASP A 118 0.78 12.83 1.61
C ASP A 118 0.47 13.03 3.11
N GLY A 119 0.82 12.05 3.95
CA GLY A 119 0.57 12.05 5.39
C GLY A 119 -0.84 11.66 5.81
N ASN A 120 -1.77 11.41 4.89
CA ASN A 120 -3.14 10.99 5.19
C ASN A 120 -3.27 9.47 5.15
N ARG A 121 -3.95 8.88 6.13
CA ARG A 121 -4.14 7.42 6.23
C ARG A 121 -4.95 6.86 5.08
N ILE A 122 -4.53 5.71 4.57
CA ILE A 122 -5.33 4.86 3.69
C ILE A 122 -5.85 3.70 4.53
N GLU A 123 -7.14 3.70 4.81
CA GLU A 123 -7.81 2.64 5.56
C GLU A 123 -8.79 1.90 4.64
N THR A 124 -8.59 0.61 4.47
CA THR A 124 -9.45 -0.27 3.66
C THR A 124 -9.62 -1.61 4.37
N ALA A 125 -10.46 -2.50 3.86
CA ALA A 125 -10.58 -3.84 4.45
C ALA A 125 -9.29 -4.63 4.29
N THR A 126 -8.97 -5.41 5.30
CA THR A 126 -7.68 -6.08 5.49
C THR A 126 -7.49 -7.33 4.66
N ASP A 127 -8.56 -7.99 4.27
CA ASP A 127 -8.54 -9.23 3.51
C ASP A 127 -8.52 -9.05 1.98
N LEU A 128 -8.51 -7.79 1.50
CA LEU A 128 -8.36 -7.48 0.09
C LEU A 128 -7.26 -6.43 -0.09
N THR A 129 -6.15 -6.90 -0.59
CA THR A 129 -4.97 -6.09 -0.90
C THR A 129 -5.29 -5.11 -2.02
N ALA A 130 -4.83 -3.90 -1.98
CA ALA A 130 -4.77 -2.92 -3.07
C ALA A 130 -4.57 -1.48 -2.60
N SER A 131 -4.29 -1.23 -1.33
CA SER A 131 -4.15 0.14 -0.81
C SER A 131 -3.10 0.96 -1.56
N LEU A 132 -1.94 0.37 -1.81
CA LEU A 132 -0.83 0.98 -2.56
C LEU A 132 -1.05 1.00 -4.07
N SER A 133 -2.03 0.26 -4.58
CA SER A 133 -2.34 0.22 -6.01
C SER A 133 -3.26 1.36 -6.46
N MET A 134 -3.97 1.98 -5.50
CA MET A 134 -4.83 3.14 -5.75
C MET A 134 -4.06 4.47 -5.68
N ILE A 135 -2.79 4.47 -6.11
CA ILE A 135 -1.91 5.65 -6.21
C ILE A 135 -1.20 5.59 -7.56
N ASP A 136 -1.18 6.69 -8.30
CA ASP A 136 -0.46 6.76 -9.58
C ASP A 136 1.05 6.77 -9.36
N VAL A 137 1.71 5.74 -9.85
CA VAL A 137 3.18 5.60 -9.75
C VAL A 137 3.95 6.72 -10.47
N ASN A 138 3.36 7.36 -11.49
CA ASN A 138 3.99 8.46 -12.21
C ASN A 138 3.89 9.79 -11.46
N ASP A 139 2.96 9.88 -10.50
CA ASP A 139 2.77 11.06 -9.64
C ASP A 139 3.59 11.00 -8.35
N ILE A 140 4.34 9.91 -8.12
CA ILE A 140 5.19 9.76 -6.94
C ILE A 140 6.41 10.69 -7.05
N GLU A 141 6.65 11.46 -5.98
CA GLU A 141 7.90 12.17 -5.75
C GLU A 141 8.91 11.25 -5.04
N ARG A 142 8.47 10.60 -3.96
CA ARG A 142 9.22 9.58 -3.24
C ARG A 142 8.28 8.73 -2.37
N VAL A 143 8.76 7.56 -1.97
CA VAL A 143 8.14 6.74 -0.94
C VAL A 143 9.09 6.65 0.24
N GLU A 144 8.61 7.00 1.41
CA GLU A 144 9.34 6.94 2.67
C GLU A 144 8.83 5.74 3.47
N VAL A 145 9.70 4.78 3.76
CA VAL A 145 9.36 3.61 4.59
C VAL A 145 10.17 3.67 5.87
N ILE A 146 9.49 3.97 6.97
CA ILE A 146 10.07 3.90 8.31
C ILE A 146 9.84 2.49 8.84
N LYS A 147 10.91 1.78 9.17
CA LYS A 147 10.86 0.40 9.67
C LYS A 147 10.89 0.40 11.20
N GLY A 148 10.09 -0.50 11.79
CA GLY A 148 9.93 -0.60 13.23
C GLY A 148 8.83 0.29 13.81
N ALA A 149 8.64 0.26 15.10
CA ALA A 149 7.50 0.85 15.80
C ALA A 149 7.50 2.39 15.78
N GLN A 150 6.41 3.00 15.27
CA GLN A 150 6.21 4.44 15.14
C GLN A 150 4.81 4.91 15.62
N SER A 151 4.21 4.18 16.53
CA SER A 151 2.87 4.52 17.03
C SER A 151 2.80 5.87 17.73
N VAL A 152 3.90 6.42 18.23
CA VAL A 152 3.96 7.76 18.84
C VAL A 152 3.49 8.85 17.86
N LEU A 153 3.91 8.78 16.61
CA LEU A 153 3.56 9.82 15.62
C LEU A 153 2.23 9.59 14.91
N TYR A 154 1.82 8.31 14.78
CA TYR A 154 0.68 7.95 13.93
C TYR A 154 -0.40 7.11 14.63
N GLY A 155 -0.21 6.76 15.92
CA GLY A 155 -1.19 5.99 16.69
C GLY A 155 -1.26 4.52 16.30
N SER A 156 -2.45 3.97 16.39
CA SER A 156 -2.72 2.55 16.18
C SER A 156 -2.23 2.03 14.82
N GLY A 157 -1.65 0.83 14.82
CA GLY A 157 -1.24 0.09 13.61
C GLY A 157 0.21 0.29 13.17
N ALA A 158 0.93 1.32 13.67
CA ALA A 158 2.34 1.54 13.30
C ALA A 158 3.30 0.68 14.14
N MET A 159 3.06 -0.63 14.21
CA MET A 159 3.90 -1.60 14.93
C MET A 159 5.09 -2.07 14.09
N GLY A 160 4.86 -2.39 12.82
CA GLY A 160 5.87 -2.81 11.86
C GLY A 160 6.53 -1.66 11.13
N GLY A 161 5.85 -0.52 11.06
CA GLY A 161 6.37 0.67 10.40
C GLY A 161 5.31 1.52 9.71
N ILE A 162 5.80 2.43 8.89
CA ILE A 162 5.00 3.38 8.11
C ILE A 162 5.46 3.33 6.66
N VAL A 163 4.52 3.29 5.74
CA VAL A 163 4.75 3.49 4.30
C VAL A 163 4.05 4.78 3.90
N ASN A 164 4.79 5.84 3.65
CA ASN A 164 4.23 7.12 3.25
C ASN A 164 4.61 7.45 1.80
N VAL A 165 3.62 7.49 0.94
CA VAL A 165 3.78 7.88 -0.46
C VAL A 165 3.61 9.38 -0.57
N ILE A 166 4.69 10.07 -0.90
CA ILE A 166 4.69 11.51 -1.16
C ILE A 166 4.49 11.72 -2.65
N THR A 167 3.45 12.47 -3.01
CA THR A 167 3.12 12.77 -4.40
C THR A 167 3.72 14.11 -4.83
N LYS A 168 3.99 14.25 -6.13
CA LYS A 168 4.57 15.49 -6.70
C LYS A 168 3.66 16.68 -6.50
N ASP A 169 4.04 17.63 -5.67
CA ASP A 169 3.31 18.86 -5.42
C ASP A 169 3.61 19.94 -6.48
N GLY A 170 2.93 21.07 -6.42
CA GLY A 170 3.28 22.30 -7.13
C GLY A 170 4.28 23.16 -6.34
N HIS A 171 4.80 24.20 -6.96
CA HIS A 171 5.69 25.14 -6.30
C HIS A 171 5.35 26.60 -6.68
N PHE A 172 5.67 27.51 -5.79
CA PHE A 172 5.60 28.95 -6.06
C PHE A 172 6.82 29.37 -6.87
N GLY A 173 6.62 30.14 -7.93
CA GLY A 173 7.69 30.67 -8.78
C GLY A 173 7.96 32.14 -8.51
N ASP A 174 9.15 32.64 -8.84
CA ASP A 174 9.46 34.08 -8.72
C ASP A 174 8.69 34.96 -9.70
N LYS A 175 8.30 34.37 -10.83
CA LYS A 175 7.49 35.00 -11.90
C LYS A 175 6.44 33.98 -12.35
N TYR A 176 5.47 34.47 -13.14
CA TYR A 176 4.52 33.59 -13.81
C TYR A 176 5.25 32.56 -14.68
N TYR A 177 4.85 31.32 -14.55
CA TYR A 177 5.39 30.19 -15.30
C TYR A 177 4.27 29.21 -15.71
N ILE A 178 4.53 28.49 -16.78
CA ILE A 178 3.79 27.29 -17.16
C ILE A 178 4.80 26.22 -17.56
N ASN A 179 4.67 25.02 -17.04
CA ASN A 179 5.46 23.89 -17.41
C ASN A 179 4.64 22.60 -17.35
N GLY A 180 5.15 21.56 -17.96
CA GLY A 180 4.46 20.29 -17.95
C GLY A 180 5.32 19.14 -18.46
N SER A 181 4.71 17.95 -18.45
CA SER A 181 5.33 16.77 -19.02
C SER A 181 4.28 15.78 -19.51
N VAL A 182 4.63 15.07 -20.58
CA VAL A 182 3.88 13.93 -21.10
C VAL A 182 4.78 12.71 -21.04
N MET A 183 4.25 11.59 -20.62
CA MET A 183 5.00 10.34 -20.50
C MET A 183 4.17 9.19 -21.05
N GLY A 184 4.84 8.28 -21.77
CA GLY A 184 4.26 7.03 -22.26
C GLY A 184 5.21 5.87 -21.98
N ALA A 185 4.67 4.73 -21.60
CA ALA A 185 5.43 3.50 -21.36
C ALA A 185 4.73 2.28 -21.94
N TYR A 186 5.54 1.29 -22.33
CA TYR A 186 5.08 -0.01 -22.79
C TYR A 186 5.85 -1.12 -22.09
N SER A 187 5.17 -2.22 -21.73
CA SER A 187 5.77 -3.44 -21.18
C SER A 187 5.27 -4.68 -21.92
N SER A 188 6.21 -5.54 -22.32
CA SER A 188 5.90 -6.73 -23.15
C SER A 188 5.30 -7.88 -22.38
N VAL A 189 5.52 -7.97 -21.05
CA VAL A 189 5.08 -9.11 -20.23
C VAL A 189 3.57 -9.24 -20.14
N ASN A 190 2.85 -8.13 -20.21
CA ASN A 190 1.40 -8.07 -20.21
C ASN A 190 0.81 -7.13 -21.27
N ASN A 191 1.62 -6.77 -22.28
CA ASN A 191 1.27 -5.81 -23.32
C ASN A 191 0.64 -4.52 -22.76
N SER A 192 1.16 -4.04 -21.61
CA SER A 192 0.59 -2.86 -20.96
C SER A 192 1.06 -1.57 -21.61
N ASN A 193 0.15 -0.60 -21.63
CA ASN A 193 0.43 0.81 -21.93
C ASN A 193 0.17 1.63 -20.66
N ASN A 194 1.03 2.60 -20.41
CA ASN A 194 0.87 3.55 -19.30
C ASN A 194 1.14 4.95 -19.86
N GLU A 195 0.20 5.84 -19.69
CA GLU A 195 0.20 7.20 -20.20
C GLU A 195 -0.02 8.18 -19.05
N TYR A 196 0.71 9.30 -19.04
CA TYR A 196 0.60 10.31 -18.00
C TYR A 196 0.88 11.70 -18.55
N ILE A 197 0.08 12.65 -18.11
CA ILE A 197 0.27 14.08 -18.38
C ILE A 197 0.24 14.87 -17.07
N SER A 198 1.12 15.87 -16.98
CA SER A 198 1.17 16.83 -15.90
C SER A 198 1.34 18.22 -16.45
N VAL A 199 0.53 19.17 -15.98
CA VAL A 199 0.65 20.58 -16.31
C VAL A 199 0.60 21.39 -15.03
N MET A 200 1.47 22.35 -14.88
CA MET A 200 1.55 23.22 -13.73
C MET A 200 1.74 24.67 -14.16
N THR A 201 1.05 25.59 -13.48
CA THR A 201 1.21 27.03 -13.66
C THR A 201 1.13 27.73 -12.30
N GLY A 202 1.77 28.87 -12.20
CA GLY A 202 1.76 29.65 -10.96
C GLY A 202 2.64 30.88 -11.03
N ASP A 203 2.73 31.56 -9.90
CA ASP A 203 3.60 32.70 -9.66
C ASP A 203 4.12 32.75 -8.21
N LYS A 204 4.47 33.91 -7.68
CA LYS A 204 4.97 34.08 -6.32
C LYS A 204 3.93 33.74 -5.24
N ARG A 205 2.62 33.87 -5.55
CA ARG A 205 1.54 33.80 -4.56
C ARG A 205 0.63 32.59 -4.71
N TRP A 206 0.60 31.98 -5.89
CA TRP A 206 -0.25 30.82 -6.14
C TRP A 206 0.37 29.85 -7.14
N TYR A 207 -0.07 28.61 -7.09
CA TYR A 207 0.14 27.63 -8.13
C TYR A 207 -1.08 26.71 -8.28
N VAL A 208 -1.24 26.15 -9.47
CA VAL A 208 -2.17 25.07 -9.77
C VAL A 208 -1.44 24.03 -10.59
N LYS A 209 -1.62 22.76 -10.24
CA LYS A 209 -1.08 21.60 -10.94
C LYS A 209 -2.18 20.60 -11.21
N LEU A 210 -2.29 20.14 -12.46
CA LEU A 210 -3.20 19.11 -12.90
C LEU A 210 -2.41 17.93 -13.44
N ASN A 211 -2.75 16.72 -12.99
CA ASN A 211 -2.20 15.46 -13.49
C ASN A 211 -3.34 14.56 -13.94
N ALA A 212 -3.10 13.79 -15.00
CA ALA A 212 -3.98 12.71 -15.42
C ALA A 212 -3.14 11.54 -15.95
N GLY A 213 -3.60 10.34 -15.69
CA GLY A 213 -2.94 9.11 -16.13
C GLY A 213 -3.94 8.03 -16.52
N TYR A 214 -3.50 7.15 -17.41
CA TYR A 214 -4.23 5.98 -17.87
C TYR A 214 -3.28 4.79 -17.99
N SER A 215 -3.72 3.63 -17.51
CA SER A 215 -2.99 2.39 -17.66
C SER A 215 -3.93 1.28 -18.07
N LYS A 216 -3.49 0.47 -19.02
CA LYS A 216 -4.19 -0.77 -19.41
C LYS A 216 -3.18 -1.89 -19.56
N ALA A 217 -3.46 -3.00 -18.92
CA ALA A 217 -2.67 -4.22 -18.97
C ALA A 217 -3.55 -5.42 -19.31
N TYR A 218 -3.00 -6.34 -20.08
CA TYR A 218 -3.61 -7.63 -20.37
C TYR A 218 -3.03 -8.70 -19.46
N ASP A 219 -3.43 -9.94 -19.64
CA ASP A 219 -2.96 -11.06 -18.85
C ASP A 219 -1.44 -11.24 -18.95
N ILE A 220 -0.82 -11.56 -17.83
CA ILE A 220 0.63 -11.70 -17.69
C ILE A 220 1.15 -12.96 -18.38
N LYS A 221 2.28 -12.81 -19.06
CA LYS A 221 3.09 -13.90 -19.57
C LYS A 221 4.07 -14.34 -18.49
N THR A 222 3.99 -15.59 -18.08
CA THR A 222 4.95 -16.26 -17.21
C THR A 222 5.81 -17.24 -18.00
N PRO A 223 6.92 -17.75 -17.49
CA PRO A 223 7.67 -18.82 -18.12
C PRO A 223 6.83 -20.09 -18.41
N LYS A 224 5.78 -20.33 -17.63
CA LYS A 224 4.86 -21.47 -17.76
C LYS A 224 3.64 -21.23 -18.67
N GLY A 225 3.49 -20.02 -19.20
CA GLY A 225 2.34 -19.64 -20.03
C GLY A 225 1.66 -18.37 -19.55
N ILE A 226 0.42 -18.17 -19.94
CA ILE A 226 -0.36 -17.00 -19.59
C ILE A 226 -1.06 -17.22 -18.25
N LEU A 227 -0.86 -16.32 -17.29
CA LEU A 227 -1.65 -16.25 -16.06
C LEU A 227 -2.97 -15.56 -16.39
N SER A 228 -4.01 -16.33 -16.60
CA SER A 228 -5.34 -15.83 -16.92
C SER A 228 -5.91 -14.97 -15.79
N ASN A 229 -6.81 -14.03 -16.14
CA ASN A 229 -7.47 -13.17 -15.17
C ASN A 229 -6.48 -12.34 -14.33
N SER A 230 -5.45 -11.76 -14.96
CA SER A 230 -4.44 -10.91 -14.33
C SER A 230 -4.34 -9.51 -14.95
N GLY A 231 -5.17 -9.20 -15.93
CA GLY A 231 -5.25 -7.88 -16.57
C GLY A 231 -5.98 -6.85 -15.71
N TYR A 232 -5.82 -5.57 -16.06
CA TYR A 232 -6.52 -4.45 -15.41
C TYR A 232 -6.59 -3.21 -16.33
N GLU A 233 -7.48 -2.29 -15.97
CA GLU A 233 -7.53 -0.95 -16.54
C GLU A 233 -7.67 0.06 -15.39
N SER A 234 -6.83 1.11 -15.37
CA SER A 234 -6.86 2.12 -14.32
C SER A 234 -6.73 3.53 -14.87
N ASN A 235 -7.37 4.47 -14.19
CA ASN A 235 -7.36 5.88 -14.50
C ASN A 235 -7.08 6.67 -13.22
N ASN A 236 -6.46 7.83 -13.36
CA ASN A 236 -6.22 8.73 -12.26
C ASN A 236 -6.29 10.19 -12.70
N ILE A 237 -6.68 11.04 -11.77
CA ILE A 237 -6.65 12.49 -11.91
C ILE A 237 -6.27 13.09 -10.57
N ALA A 238 -5.42 14.11 -10.58
CA ALA A 238 -5.08 14.87 -9.38
C ALA A 238 -5.02 16.37 -9.69
N LEU A 239 -5.59 17.17 -8.79
CA LEU A 239 -5.54 18.63 -8.83
C LEU A 239 -4.91 19.12 -7.52
N ARG A 240 -3.86 19.91 -7.62
CA ARG A 240 -3.21 20.57 -6.48
C ARG A 240 -3.16 22.04 -6.69
N ALA A 241 -3.44 22.78 -5.62
CA ALA A 241 -3.36 24.22 -5.60
C ALA A 241 -2.72 24.70 -4.30
N GLY A 242 -1.91 25.73 -4.38
CA GLY A 242 -1.34 26.41 -3.23
C GLY A 242 -1.49 27.92 -3.35
N VAL A 243 -1.77 28.56 -2.21
CA VAL A 243 -1.91 30.02 -2.12
C VAL A 243 -1.17 30.52 -0.89
N LYS A 244 -0.32 31.54 -1.07
CA LYS A 244 0.26 32.35 0.01
C LYS A 244 -0.71 33.47 0.34
N LEU A 245 -1.35 33.39 1.49
CA LEU A 245 -2.18 34.48 2.02
C LEU A 245 -1.30 35.66 2.52
N ALA A 246 -0.16 35.28 3.10
CA ALA A 246 0.96 36.13 3.46
C ALA A 246 2.26 35.33 3.28
N ASP A 247 3.42 35.91 3.47
CA ASP A 247 4.70 35.24 3.26
C ASP A 247 4.88 34.01 4.16
N ASN A 248 4.29 34.06 5.35
CA ASN A 248 4.32 33.01 6.36
C ASN A 248 2.99 32.24 6.52
N HIS A 249 1.99 32.48 5.66
CA HIS A 249 0.68 31.82 5.69
C HIS A 249 0.40 31.14 4.37
N ILE A 250 0.39 29.81 4.35
CA ILE A 250 0.22 28.99 3.15
C ILE A 250 -0.98 28.08 3.31
N ILE A 251 -1.87 28.09 2.31
CA ILE A 251 -2.93 27.10 2.16
C ILE A 251 -2.59 26.22 0.95
N LYS A 252 -2.71 24.91 1.12
CA LYS A 252 -2.59 23.91 0.04
C LYS A 252 -3.81 23.03 0.02
N VAL A 253 -4.34 22.78 -1.17
CA VAL A 253 -5.45 21.84 -1.41
C VAL A 253 -5.00 20.79 -2.38
N ASN A 254 -5.28 19.52 -2.06
CA ASN A 254 -4.95 18.37 -2.88
C ASN A 254 -6.19 17.49 -3.06
N PHE A 255 -6.63 17.35 -4.31
CA PHE A 255 -7.66 16.42 -4.72
C PHE A 255 -7.04 15.32 -5.56
N GLN A 256 -7.33 14.05 -5.24
CA GLN A 256 -6.88 12.87 -5.98
C GLN A 256 -8.05 11.92 -6.19
N ARG A 257 -8.22 11.42 -7.40
CA ARG A 257 -9.13 10.32 -7.70
C ARG A 257 -8.41 9.28 -8.53
N ASN A 258 -8.38 8.05 -8.02
CA ASN A 258 -7.83 6.87 -8.71
C ASN A 258 -8.93 5.82 -8.76
N TRP A 259 -9.13 5.22 -9.92
CA TRP A 259 -10.09 4.12 -10.06
C TRP A 259 -9.60 3.11 -11.09
N ALA A 260 -9.85 1.84 -10.82
CA ALA A 260 -9.54 0.75 -11.70
C ALA A 260 -10.76 -0.12 -11.95
N THR A 261 -10.81 -0.72 -13.12
CA THR A 261 -11.91 -1.58 -13.55
C THR A 261 -11.38 -2.89 -14.11
N ASN A 262 -12.21 -3.95 -14.02
CA ASN A 262 -11.87 -5.28 -14.52
C ASN A 262 -10.49 -5.77 -14.06
N VAL A 263 -10.16 -5.51 -12.80
CA VAL A 263 -8.89 -5.94 -12.22
C VAL A 263 -8.96 -7.42 -11.85
N GLY A 264 -8.23 -8.24 -12.57
CA GLY A 264 -8.19 -9.69 -12.31
C GLY A 264 -7.53 -10.02 -10.99
N ILE A 265 -8.08 -11.01 -10.29
CA ILE A 265 -7.61 -11.53 -9.01
C ILE A 265 -7.33 -13.03 -9.20
N PRO A 266 -6.18 -13.42 -9.77
CA PRO A 266 -5.83 -14.83 -9.94
C PRO A 266 -5.46 -15.51 -8.60
N GLY A 267 -4.99 -14.74 -7.61
CA GLY A 267 -4.73 -15.17 -6.24
C GLY A 267 -5.91 -14.96 -5.29
N GLY A 268 -5.63 -14.84 -3.99
CA GLY A 268 -6.60 -14.56 -2.94
C GLY A 268 -7.18 -15.81 -2.28
N SER A 269 -6.67 -16.15 -1.09
CA SER A 269 -7.12 -17.31 -0.30
C SER A 269 -8.57 -17.21 0.19
N ALA A 270 -9.16 -16.00 0.14
CA ALA A 270 -10.55 -15.76 0.51
C ALA A 270 -11.57 -16.28 -0.53
N PHE A 271 -11.10 -16.68 -1.73
CA PHE A 271 -11.96 -17.14 -2.81
C PHE A 271 -11.88 -18.66 -3.00
N PRO A 272 -12.94 -19.32 -3.54
CA PRO A 272 -12.90 -20.75 -3.87
C PRO A 272 -11.79 -21.08 -4.88
N ALA A 273 -11.19 -22.25 -4.75
CA ALA A 273 -10.03 -22.67 -5.56
C ALA A 273 -10.27 -22.65 -7.08
N ARG A 274 -11.50 -22.91 -7.53
CA ARG A 274 -11.90 -22.88 -8.96
C ARG A 274 -12.59 -21.56 -9.34
N GLY A 275 -12.80 -20.67 -8.40
CA GLY A 275 -13.52 -19.41 -8.62
C GLY A 275 -12.73 -18.44 -9.47
N ILE A 276 -13.42 -17.68 -10.32
CA ILE A 276 -12.87 -16.54 -11.03
C ILE A 276 -13.31 -15.28 -10.28
N ALA A 277 -12.37 -14.49 -9.80
CA ALA A 277 -12.65 -13.26 -9.09
C ALA A 277 -11.95 -12.07 -9.75
N LYS A 278 -12.62 -10.91 -9.76
CA LYS A 278 -12.06 -9.63 -10.21
C LYS A 278 -12.67 -8.48 -9.42
N TYR A 279 -11.94 -7.38 -9.27
CA TYR A 279 -12.59 -6.11 -8.96
C TYR A 279 -13.30 -5.64 -10.22
N LYS A 280 -14.62 -5.58 -10.18
CA LYS A 280 -15.44 -4.95 -11.23
C LYS A 280 -15.08 -3.48 -11.34
N ASP A 281 -15.03 -2.83 -10.21
CA ASP A 281 -14.47 -1.51 -10.00
C ASP A 281 -13.92 -1.35 -8.57
N ILE A 282 -12.85 -0.61 -8.45
CA ILE A 282 -12.20 -0.24 -7.18
C ILE A 282 -11.61 1.15 -7.33
N GLY A 283 -11.75 1.99 -6.32
CA GLY A 283 -11.24 3.36 -6.42
C GLY A 283 -11.11 4.06 -5.10
N ARG A 284 -10.28 5.09 -5.11
CA ARG A 284 -10.01 6.00 -3.99
C ARG A 284 -10.19 7.44 -4.45
N THR A 285 -10.95 8.22 -3.69
CA THR A 285 -11.05 9.67 -3.82
C THR A 285 -10.54 10.29 -2.52
N LEU A 286 -9.58 11.20 -2.60
CA LEU A 286 -9.03 11.95 -1.46
C LEU A 286 -9.15 13.44 -1.75
N LEU A 287 -9.66 14.18 -0.79
CA LEU A 287 -9.52 15.62 -0.70
C LEU A 287 -8.84 15.96 0.63
N ASN A 288 -7.72 16.69 0.57
CA ASN A 288 -7.10 17.21 1.78
C ASN A 288 -6.72 18.67 1.63
N THR A 289 -6.75 19.38 2.77
CA THR A 289 -6.36 20.77 2.87
C THR A 289 -5.36 20.93 4.00
N ASN A 290 -4.25 21.59 3.72
CA ASN A 290 -3.24 21.94 4.69
C ASN A 290 -3.19 23.47 4.81
N TYR A 291 -3.24 23.98 6.03
CA TYR A 291 -2.97 25.38 6.35
C TYR A 291 -1.76 25.42 7.28
N GLU A 292 -0.73 26.13 6.86
CA GLU A 292 0.52 26.23 7.59
C GLU A 292 0.88 27.70 7.84
N ILE A 293 1.25 27.97 9.09
CA ILE A 293 1.78 29.26 9.54
C ILE A 293 3.22 29.00 9.99
N THR A 294 4.17 29.73 9.41
CA THR A 294 5.60 29.63 9.78
C THR A 294 6.08 30.89 10.48
N ASP A 295 7.18 30.80 11.20
CA ASP A 295 7.85 31.91 11.87
C ASP A 295 6.91 32.78 12.72
N ILE A 296 6.08 32.11 13.56
CA ILE A 296 5.08 32.78 14.42
C ILE A 296 5.75 33.62 15.48
N THR A 297 6.79 33.04 16.13
CA THR A 297 7.70 33.73 17.05
C THR A 297 9.10 33.11 16.94
N ASP A 298 10.10 33.71 17.61
CA ASP A 298 11.47 33.14 17.66
C ASP A 298 11.51 31.70 18.16
N LYS A 299 10.59 31.34 19.04
CA LYS A 299 10.49 29.96 19.57
C LYS A 299 9.43 29.12 18.90
N PHE A 300 8.27 29.67 18.55
CA PHE A 300 7.19 28.95 17.89
C PHE A 300 7.35 29.01 16.37
N LYS A 301 7.96 27.99 15.80
CA LYS A 301 8.39 27.98 14.38
C LYS A 301 7.30 27.69 13.39
N SER A 302 6.37 26.79 13.71
CA SER A 302 5.25 26.54 12.82
C SER A 302 4.04 25.95 13.52
N LEU A 303 2.88 26.22 12.94
CA LEU A 303 1.60 25.60 13.26
C LEU A 303 0.97 25.12 11.96
N LYS A 304 0.65 23.83 11.89
CA LYS A 304 0.05 23.20 10.71
C LYS A 304 -1.28 22.56 11.07
N PHE A 305 -2.30 22.87 10.28
CA PHE A 305 -3.61 22.23 10.31
C PHE A 305 -3.79 21.40 9.04
N THR A 306 -4.25 20.18 9.20
CA THR A 306 -4.61 19.29 8.08
C THR A 306 -6.04 18.82 8.27
N LEU A 307 -6.85 18.91 7.23
CA LEU A 307 -8.19 18.33 7.16
C LEU A 307 -8.24 17.41 5.94
N PHE A 308 -8.87 16.25 6.08
CA PHE A 308 -9.01 15.33 4.96
C PHE A 308 -10.33 14.56 4.98
N VAL A 309 -10.77 14.18 3.80
CA VAL A 309 -11.83 13.19 3.57
C VAL A 309 -11.40 12.25 2.46
N GLN A 310 -11.59 10.96 2.67
CA GLN A 310 -11.23 9.91 1.73
C GLN A 310 -12.36 8.90 1.62
N ASP A 311 -12.74 8.59 0.39
CA ASP A 311 -13.69 7.54 0.09
C ASP A 311 -13.00 6.44 -0.72
N ILE A 312 -13.16 5.18 -0.28
CA ILE A 312 -12.67 3.98 -0.97
C ILE A 312 -13.86 3.08 -1.26
N ILE A 313 -14.07 2.77 -2.52
CA ILE A 313 -15.13 1.90 -3.01
C ILE A 313 -14.51 0.63 -3.58
N ARG A 314 -15.07 -0.53 -3.24
CA ARG A 314 -14.67 -1.85 -3.77
C ARG A 314 -15.89 -2.65 -4.17
N ASN A 315 -15.98 -2.98 -5.45
CA ASN A 315 -16.97 -3.88 -5.98
C ASN A 315 -16.26 -5.09 -6.60
N VAL A 316 -16.52 -6.26 -6.05
CA VAL A 316 -15.94 -7.52 -6.52
C VAL A 316 -17.02 -8.29 -7.29
N GLU A 317 -16.61 -8.98 -8.32
CA GLU A 317 -17.39 -9.97 -9.03
C GLU A 317 -16.68 -11.32 -8.93
N MET A 318 -17.38 -12.34 -8.45
CA MET A 318 -16.80 -13.66 -8.25
C MET A 318 -17.76 -14.75 -8.75
N GLN A 319 -17.27 -15.60 -9.65
CA GLN A 319 -17.94 -16.79 -10.14
C GLN A 319 -17.34 -18.01 -9.43
N PRO A 320 -18.08 -18.68 -8.51
CA PRO A 320 -17.51 -19.75 -7.68
C PRO A 320 -17.15 -21.02 -8.47
N LYS A 321 -17.86 -21.30 -9.55
CA LYS A 321 -17.70 -22.50 -10.40
C LYS A 321 -17.66 -23.80 -9.59
N GLN A 322 -18.51 -23.88 -8.59
CA GLN A 322 -18.65 -25.03 -7.70
C GLN A 322 -20.11 -25.38 -7.54
N GLU A 323 -20.45 -26.65 -7.69
CA GLU A 323 -21.79 -27.18 -7.46
C GLU A 323 -21.76 -28.15 -6.29
N THR A 324 -22.86 -28.22 -5.57
CA THR A 324 -23.08 -29.20 -4.50
C THR A 324 -24.35 -29.99 -4.77
N GLU A 325 -24.30 -31.29 -4.56
CA GLU A 325 -25.43 -32.18 -4.70
C GLU A 325 -25.87 -32.72 -3.34
N LYS A 326 -27.18 -32.80 -3.13
CA LYS A 326 -27.78 -33.38 -1.94
C LYS A 326 -28.97 -34.23 -2.34
N GLU A 327 -28.97 -35.49 -1.90
CA GLU A 327 -30.13 -36.35 -2.05
C GLU A 327 -31.25 -35.91 -1.07
N LEU A 328 -32.47 -35.79 -1.59
CA LEU A 328 -33.65 -35.43 -0.84
C LEU A 328 -34.37 -36.71 -0.36
N PRO A 329 -35.16 -36.63 0.72
CA PRO A 329 -35.90 -37.80 1.27
C PRO A 329 -36.82 -38.52 0.27
N ASN A 330 -37.22 -37.86 -0.80
CA ASN A 330 -38.05 -38.43 -1.86
C ASN A 330 -37.23 -39.05 -3.04
N GLY A 331 -35.92 -39.25 -2.85
CA GLY A 331 -35.00 -39.82 -3.84
C GLY A 331 -34.59 -38.85 -4.96
N ASN A 332 -35.07 -37.62 -5.00
CA ASN A 332 -34.61 -36.61 -5.95
C ASN A 332 -33.25 -36.04 -5.51
N ILE A 333 -32.48 -35.49 -6.46
CA ILE A 333 -31.20 -34.86 -6.21
C ILE A 333 -31.37 -33.34 -6.31
N GLN A 334 -31.04 -32.62 -5.26
CA GLN A 334 -30.93 -31.17 -5.27
C GLN A 334 -29.51 -30.77 -5.65
N VAL A 335 -29.36 -30.04 -6.77
CA VAL A 335 -28.10 -29.44 -7.22
C VAL A 335 -28.14 -27.94 -6.88
N THR A 336 -27.21 -27.50 -6.06
CA THR A 336 -27.06 -26.07 -5.74
C THR A 336 -25.82 -25.56 -6.48
N ALA A 337 -26.03 -24.63 -7.40
CA ALA A 337 -25.02 -24.06 -8.29
C ALA A 337 -24.91 -22.53 -8.10
N PRO A 338 -24.01 -22.05 -7.23
CA PRO A 338 -23.73 -20.61 -7.14
C PRO A 338 -23.16 -20.07 -8.45
N GLN A 339 -23.86 -19.10 -9.06
CA GLN A 339 -23.51 -18.53 -10.35
C GLN A 339 -22.60 -17.31 -10.20
N LEU A 340 -22.96 -16.38 -9.31
CA LEU A 340 -22.29 -15.11 -9.17
C LEU A 340 -22.42 -14.60 -7.73
N PHE A 341 -21.32 -14.07 -7.19
CA PHE A 341 -21.29 -13.31 -5.93
C PHE A 341 -20.76 -11.92 -6.22
N GLU A 342 -21.42 -10.90 -5.70
CA GLU A 342 -21.06 -9.49 -5.82
C GLU A 342 -20.85 -8.83 -4.43
N PRO A 343 -19.68 -9.03 -3.77
CA PRO A 343 -19.34 -8.26 -2.59
C PRO A 343 -19.10 -6.79 -2.94
N LYS A 344 -19.69 -5.88 -2.18
CA LYS A 344 -19.51 -4.43 -2.27
C LYS A 344 -19.10 -3.88 -0.92
N GLY A 345 -18.09 -2.99 -0.90
CA GLY A 345 -17.64 -2.33 0.31
C GLY A 345 -17.32 -0.87 0.07
N THR A 346 -17.73 -0.01 1.01
CA THR A 346 -17.34 1.40 1.03
C THR A 346 -16.68 1.74 2.36
N HIS A 347 -15.65 2.58 2.30
CA HIS A 347 -14.89 3.04 3.45
C HIS A 347 -14.75 4.55 3.36
N LEU A 348 -15.55 5.28 4.12
CA LEU A 348 -15.44 6.73 4.24
C LEU A 348 -14.57 7.06 5.45
N THR A 349 -13.41 7.66 5.22
CA THR A 349 -12.49 8.09 6.28
C THR A 349 -12.34 9.61 6.24
N TYR A 350 -12.50 10.27 7.37
CA TYR A 350 -12.32 11.71 7.46
C TYR A 350 -11.72 12.11 8.80
N GLY A 351 -11.04 13.23 8.84
CA GLY A 351 -10.39 13.67 10.05
C GLY A 351 -9.61 14.95 9.93
N GLY A 352 -8.96 15.32 11.01
CA GLY A 352 -8.11 16.48 11.08
C GLY A 352 -6.97 16.30 12.07
N GLN A 353 -5.94 17.10 11.87
CA GLN A 353 -4.75 17.16 12.72
C GLN A 353 -4.35 18.61 12.90
N ALA A 354 -3.90 18.95 14.12
CA ALA A 354 -3.20 20.19 14.42
C ALA A 354 -1.84 19.84 15.04
N GLN A 355 -0.78 20.46 14.53
CA GLN A 355 0.59 20.20 14.97
C GLN A 355 1.37 21.49 15.08
N GLY A 356 2.01 21.71 16.23
CA GLY A 356 2.94 22.81 16.48
C GLY A 356 4.38 22.32 16.56
N ARG A 357 5.33 23.19 16.16
CA ARG A 357 6.77 23.00 16.28
C ARG A 357 7.37 24.19 17.01
N TRP A 358 8.13 23.89 18.06
CA TRP A 358 8.83 24.89 18.87
C TRP A 358 10.34 24.63 18.87
N GLN A 359 11.11 25.66 18.62
CA GLN A 359 12.55 25.67 18.86
C GLN A 359 12.78 26.25 20.27
N LEU A 360 12.88 25.39 21.29
CA LEU A 360 12.97 25.84 22.68
C LEU A 360 14.29 26.57 22.93
N ASN A 361 15.38 26.08 22.33
CA ASN A 361 16.71 26.68 22.27
C ASN A 361 17.46 26.12 21.03
N SER A 362 18.73 26.46 20.83
CA SER A 362 19.53 26.02 19.68
C SER A 362 19.59 24.50 19.53
N ASN A 363 19.45 23.75 20.61
CA ASN A 363 19.67 22.31 20.66
C ASN A 363 18.40 21.50 20.87
N ASN A 364 17.23 22.13 21.12
CA ASN A 364 15.98 21.45 21.43
C ASN A 364 14.85 21.87 20.50
N THR A 365 14.25 20.89 19.85
CA THR A 365 13.03 21.05 19.04
C THR A 365 11.91 20.21 19.64
N LEU A 366 10.83 20.87 20.06
CA LEU A 366 9.62 20.24 20.57
C LEU A 366 8.56 20.23 19.48
N ILE A 367 7.91 19.07 19.31
CA ILE A 367 6.78 18.83 18.42
C ILE A 367 5.62 18.34 19.27
N ALA A 368 4.46 18.94 19.15
CA ALA A 368 3.26 18.45 19.82
C ALA A 368 2.05 18.61 18.90
N GLY A 369 1.06 17.75 19.06
CA GLY A 369 -0.12 17.81 18.23
C GLY A 369 -1.25 16.93 18.72
N VAL A 370 -2.38 17.12 18.05
CA VAL A 370 -3.60 16.35 18.23
C VAL A 370 -4.08 15.88 16.86
N ASP A 371 -4.64 14.69 16.79
CA ASP A 371 -5.33 14.21 15.61
C ASP A 371 -6.61 13.45 15.99
N VAL A 372 -7.63 13.60 15.14
CA VAL A 372 -8.90 12.89 15.25
C VAL A 372 -9.29 12.43 13.86
N TRP A 373 -9.61 11.16 13.73
CA TRP A 373 -10.15 10.64 12.47
C TRP A 373 -11.20 9.56 12.74
N ARG A 374 -12.10 9.42 11.78
CA ARG A 374 -13.17 8.42 11.81
C ARG A 374 -13.26 7.72 10.48
N ARG A 375 -13.45 6.40 10.53
CA ARG A 375 -13.76 5.53 9.39
C ARG A 375 -15.13 4.92 9.59
N ASP A 376 -16.02 5.12 8.63
CA ASP A 376 -17.31 4.48 8.52
C ASP A 376 -17.24 3.42 7.41
N ILE A 377 -17.80 2.22 7.66
CA ILE A 377 -17.86 1.13 6.68
C ILE A 377 -19.29 0.70 6.40
N THR A 378 -19.53 0.35 5.14
CA THR A 378 -20.69 -0.42 4.69
C THR A 378 -20.23 -1.63 3.90
N SER A 379 -20.86 -2.79 4.15
CA SER A 379 -20.51 -4.03 3.46
C SER A 379 -21.79 -4.76 3.06
N LYS A 380 -21.95 -5.02 1.77
CA LYS A 380 -23.08 -5.75 1.20
C LYS A 380 -22.55 -6.82 0.26
N ARG A 381 -23.29 -7.91 0.16
CA ARG A 381 -23.00 -9.00 -0.79
C ARG A 381 -24.28 -9.55 -1.35
N THR A 382 -24.38 -9.60 -2.69
CA THR A 382 -25.47 -10.31 -3.39
C THR A 382 -24.93 -11.62 -3.93
N LYS A 383 -25.67 -12.70 -3.72
CA LYS A 383 -25.39 -14.03 -4.25
C LYS A 383 -26.50 -14.45 -5.20
N TYR A 384 -26.14 -14.90 -6.40
CA TYR A 384 -27.05 -15.50 -7.38
C TYR A 384 -26.81 -17.00 -7.42
N ILE A 385 -27.84 -17.80 -7.15
CA ILE A 385 -27.73 -19.24 -6.95
C ILE A 385 -28.87 -19.95 -7.71
N ASP A 386 -28.53 -20.92 -8.55
CA ASP A 386 -29.52 -21.81 -9.15
C ASP A 386 -29.65 -23.08 -8.26
N VAL A 387 -30.90 -23.40 -7.90
CA VAL A 387 -31.23 -24.63 -7.16
C VAL A 387 -32.10 -25.49 -8.03
N THR A 388 -31.53 -26.56 -8.59
CA THR A 388 -32.18 -27.47 -9.50
C THR A 388 -32.49 -28.79 -8.80
N ILE A 389 -33.76 -29.22 -8.87
CA ILE A 389 -34.19 -30.56 -8.40
C ILE A 389 -34.27 -31.47 -9.63
N LYS A 390 -33.52 -32.58 -9.56
CA LYS A 390 -33.48 -33.61 -10.62
C LYS A 390 -33.99 -34.94 -10.06
N LYS A 391 -34.63 -35.75 -10.92
CA LYS A 391 -34.89 -37.16 -10.64
C LYS A 391 -33.56 -37.94 -10.71
N PRO A 392 -33.48 -39.17 -10.16
CA PRO A 392 -32.32 -40.04 -10.28
C PRO A 392 -31.88 -40.29 -11.74
N ASP A 393 -32.81 -40.24 -12.70
CA ASP A 393 -32.54 -40.39 -14.13
C ASP A 393 -31.96 -39.11 -14.78
N GLY A 394 -31.76 -38.03 -14.02
CA GLY A 394 -31.26 -36.76 -14.50
C GLY A 394 -32.34 -35.78 -15.01
N THR A 395 -33.61 -36.18 -15.09
CA THR A 395 -34.71 -35.30 -15.51
C THR A 395 -34.90 -34.14 -14.56
N ILE A 396 -34.88 -32.91 -15.06
CA ILE A 396 -35.11 -31.69 -14.27
C ILE A 396 -36.58 -31.61 -13.89
N VAL A 397 -36.85 -31.58 -12.58
CA VAL A 397 -38.20 -31.38 -12.04
C VAL A 397 -38.52 -29.89 -11.90
N LYS A 398 -37.56 -29.12 -11.37
CA LYS A 398 -37.72 -27.69 -11.11
C LYS A 398 -36.34 -27.02 -10.98
N THR A 399 -36.24 -25.79 -11.45
CA THR A 399 -35.12 -24.91 -11.16
C THR A 399 -35.65 -23.63 -10.51
N ASN A 400 -35.14 -23.30 -9.32
CA ASN A 400 -35.35 -22.03 -8.64
C ASN A 400 -34.14 -21.14 -8.85
N LYS A 401 -34.34 -19.91 -9.25
CA LYS A 401 -33.32 -18.87 -9.23
C LYS A 401 -33.43 -18.08 -7.94
N ILE A 402 -32.36 -18.08 -7.18
CA ILE A 402 -32.32 -17.43 -5.86
C ILE A 402 -31.31 -16.27 -5.93
N GLU A 403 -31.81 -15.09 -5.57
CA GLU A 403 -30.94 -13.96 -5.22
C GLU A 403 -30.99 -13.80 -3.70
N ARG A 404 -29.81 -13.79 -3.05
CA ARG A 404 -29.68 -13.64 -1.61
C ARG A 404 -28.82 -12.41 -1.29
N GLY A 405 -29.42 -11.45 -0.58
CA GLY A 405 -28.73 -10.28 -0.03
C GLY A 405 -28.16 -10.58 1.35
N GLU A 406 -26.93 -10.18 1.61
CA GLU A 406 -26.21 -10.41 2.84
C GLU A 406 -25.37 -9.18 3.24
N SER A 407 -25.12 -9.04 4.54
CA SER A 407 -24.20 -8.05 5.10
C SER A 407 -23.04 -8.77 5.80
N PRO A 408 -21.90 -9.02 5.14
CA PRO A 408 -20.75 -9.72 5.72
C PRO A 408 -20.13 -9.03 6.94
N LEU A 409 -20.34 -7.71 7.04
CA LEU A 409 -19.99 -6.85 8.18
C LEU A 409 -21.17 -5.93 8.44
N PRO A 410 -21.49 -5.62 9.72
CA PRO A 410 -22.45 -4.57 10.03
C PRO A 410 -21.98 -3.20 9.52
N ASN A 411 -22.92 -2.26 9.37
CA ASN A 411 -22.54 -0.86 9.32
C ASN A 411 -21.83 -0.52 10.63
N ALA A 412 -20.60 -0.09 10.54
CA ALA A 412 -19.76 0.14 11.72
C ALA A 412 -18.84 1.34 11.53
N SER A 413 -18.42 1.90 12.65
CA SER A 413 -17.48 3.02 12.67
C SER A 413 -16.33 2.78 13.63
N PHE A 414 -15.16 3.31 13.26
CA PHE A 414 -13.95 3.34 14.07
C PHE A 414 -13.49 4.78 14.18
N THR A 415 -13.42 5.34 15.38
CA THR A 415 -12.94 6.70 15.65
C THR A 415 -11.69 6.60 16.52
N SER A 416 -10.62 7.30 16.12
CA SER A 416 -9.39 7.46 16.89
C SER A 416 -9.17 8.93 17.18
N ALA A 417 -8.89 9.27 18.44
CA ALA A 417 -8.52 10.60 18.89
C ALA A 417 -7.24 10.52 19.72
N GLY A 418 -6.19 11.22 19.31
CA GLY A 418 -4.88 11.11 19.92
C GLY A 418 -4.21 12.46 20.20
N ILE A 419 -3.40 12.48 21.24
CA ILE A 419 -2.51 13.59 21.61
C ILE A 419 -1.09 13.05 21.66
N PHE A 420 -0.14 13.71 21.02
CA PHE A 420 1.25 13.32 21.00
C PHE A 420 2.19 14.48 21.28
N ILE A 421 3.35 14.13 21.81
CA ILE A 421 4.46 15.05 22.07
C ILE A 421 5.79 14.33 21.76
N GLN A 422 6.73 15.03 21.16
CA GLN A 422 8.08 14.53 20.87
C GLN A 422 9.09 15.66 21.08
N ASP A 423 10.16 15.38 21.80
CA ASP A 423 11.30 16.29 21.98
C ASP A 423 12.53 15.70 21.31
N GLU A 424 13.23 16.54 20.57
CA GLU A 424 14.46 16.24 19.84
C GLU A 424 15.58 17.13 20.36
N MET A 425 16.63 16.49 20.88
CA MET A 425 17.71 17.15 21.60
C MET A 425 19.05 16.83 20.96
N ASN A 426 19.84 17.87 20.64
CA ASN A 426 21.24 17.74 20.25
C ASN A 426 22.10 17.98 21.46
N LEU A 427 22.82 16.96 21.92
CA LEU A 427 23.61 16.94 23.15
C LEU A 427 25.10 16.68 22.85
N LEU A 428 25.96 16.89 23.82
CA LEU A 428 27.39 16.61 23.72
C LEU A 428 28.09 17.28 22.54
N ASN A 429 27.76 18.54 22.26
CA ASN A 429 28.24 19.30 21.08
C ASN A 429 27.94 18.56 19.77
N ASP A 430 26.66 18.23 19.55
CA ASP A 430 26.09 17.53 18.36
C ASP A 430 26.59 16.08 18.15
N LYS A 431 27.29 15.48 19.16
CA LYS A 431 27.66 14.07 19.09
C LYS A 431 26.54 13.12 19.43
N LEU A 432 25.54 13.56 20.19
CA LEU A 432 24.37 12.76 20.56
C LEU A 432 23.11 13.48 20.17
N ASN A 433 22.38 12.90 19.21
CA ASN A 433 21.00 13.28 18.90
C ASN A 433 20.07 12.32 19.65
N LEU A 434 19.22 12.85 20.52
CA LEU A 434 18.27 12.10 21.34
C LEU A 434 16.84 12.53 20.99
N THR A 435 15.97 11.57 20.71
CA THR A 435 14.54 11.79 20.46
C THR A 435 13.74 11.03 21.52
N ILE A 436 12.82 11.70 22.19
CA ILE A 436 11.90 11.08 23.16
C ILE A 436 10.48 11.50 22.79
N GLY A 437 9.58 10.54 22.71
CA GLY A 437 8.19 10.81 22.35
C GLY A 437 7.19 9.99 23.14
N GLY A 438 5.98 10.53 23.25
CA GLY A 438 4.84 9.87 23.89
C GLY A 438 3.51 10.25 23.23
N ARG A 439 2.54 9.34 23.28
CA ARG A 439 1.21 9.52 22.73
C ARG A 439 0.17 8.74 23.55
N ILE A 440 -1.03 9.29 23.63
CA ILE A 440 -2.21 8.64 24.20
C ILE A 440 -3.33 8.74 23.16
N ASP A 441 -4.05 7.65 22.94
CA ASP A 441 -5.19 7.55 22.02
C ASP A 441 -6.43 6.98 22.71
N GLY A 442 -7.58 7.59 22.45
CA GLY A 442 -8.90 7.03 22.67
C GLY A 442 -9.43 6.42 21.38
N ILE A 443 -9.87 5.17 21.43
CA ILE A 443 -10.46 4.42 20.32
C ILE A 443 -11.93 4.16 20.64
N PHE A 444 -12.81 4.50 19.71
CA PHE A 444 -14.26 4.32 19.83
C PHE A 444 -14.78 3.54 18.63
N VAL A 445 -15.42 2.41 18.89
CA VAL A 445 -16.00 1.54 17.86
C VAL A 445 -17.48 1.41 18.11
N GLN A 446 -18.29 1.52 17.05
CA GLN A 446 -19.74 1.35 17.10
C GLN A 446 -20.18 0.49 15.91
N ASN A 447 -21.21 -0.33 16.10
CA ASN A 447 -21.85 -1.11 15.05
C ASN A 447 -23.36 -1.11 15.19
N GLU A 448 -24.04 -1.26 14.06
CA GLU A 448 -25.48 -1.60 14.01
C GLU A 448 -25.68 -3.10 14.12
N GLU A 449 -26.91 -3.53 14.39
CA GLU A 449 -27.29 -4.94 14.34
C GLU A 449 -27.15 -5.49 12.91
N CYS A 450 -26.73 -6.74 12.80
CA CYS A 450 -26.45 -7.39 11.53
C CYS A 450 -26.97 -8.83 11.52
N HIS A 451 -27.51 -9.24 10.37
CA HIS A 451 -28.01 -10.57 10.13
C HIS A 451 -27.19 -11.29 9.05
N ASP A 452 -27.27 -12.64 9.03
CA ASP A 452 -26.59 -13.46 8.00
C ASP A 452 -27.25 -13.35 6.62
N VAL A 453 -28.51 -12.93 6.59
CA VAL A 453 -29.32 -12.71 5.37
C VAL A 453 -30.14 -11.44 5.53
N ASP A 454 -30.08 -10.54 4.57
CA ASP A 454 -30.90 -9.33 4.56
C ASP A 454 -32.26 -9.60 3.86
N TYR A 455 -32.24 -10.29 2.72
CA TYR A 455 -33.42 -10.66 1.93
C TYR A 455 -33.15 -11.88 1.05
N ILE A 456 -34.23 -12.54 0.58
CA ILE A 456 -34.17 -13.59 -0.44
C ILE A 456 -35.21 -13.30 -1.51
N ILE A 457 -34.80 -13.34 -2.79
CA ILE A 457 -35.70 -13.34 -3.93
C ILE A 457 -35.67 -14.74 -4.54
N THR A 458 -36.82 -15.36 -4.70
CA THR A 458 -36.95 -16.68 -5.36
C THR A 458 -37.87 -16.54 -6.56
N ASN A 459 -37.35 -16.76 -7.78
CA ASN A 459 -38.11 -16.63 -9.04
C ASN A 459 -38.87 -15.29 -9.08
N ASP A 460 -38.19 -14.19 -8.84
CA ASP A 460 -38.68 -12.81 -8.84
C ASP A 460 -39.63 -12.45 -7.67
N VAL A 461 -39.89 -13.36 -6.74
CA VAL A 461 -40.69 -13.10 -5.54
C VAL A 461 -39.77 -12.75 -4.37
N ILE A 462 -39.87 -11.51 -3.86
CA ILE A 462 -39.05 -11.02 -2.76
C ILE A 462 -39.62 -11.45 -1.40
N ASN A 463 -38.76 -11.95 -0.53
CA ASN A 463 -38.93 -12.07 0.92
C ASN A 463 -37.91 -11.17 1.62
N SER A 464 -38.36 -10.03 2.11
CA SER A 464 -37.52 -9.04 2.81
C SER A 464 -37.25 -9.38 4.27
N GLN A 465 -37.97 -10.38 4.82
CA GLN A 465 -37.79 -10.84 6.19
C GLN A 465 -37.83 -12.38 6.20
N PRO A 466 -36.75 -13.04 5.77
CA PRO A 466 -36.65 -14.50 5.83
C PRO A 466 -36.79 -14.98 7.28
N ALA A 467 -37.58 -16.03 7.49
CA ALA A 467 -37.74 -16.61 8.82
C ALA A 467 -36.41 -17.21 9.32
N GLY A 468 -36.14 -17.11 10.62
CA GLY A 468 -34.98 -17.72 11.23
C GLY A 468 -33.65 -17.11 10.85
N GLN A 469 -33.59 -15.82 10.48
CA GLN A 469 -32.34 -15.10 10.24
C GLN A 469 -31.47 -15.16 11.50
N ARG A 470 -30.18 -15.46 11.33
CA ARG A 470 -29.22 -15.45 12.44
C ARG A 470 -28.77 -14.01 12.71
N ILE A 471 -28.83 -13.58 13.96
CA ILE A 471 -28.20 -12.34 14.38
C ILE A 471 -26.70 -12.61 14.48
N THR A 472 -25.93 -12.06 13.56
CA THR A 472 -24.47 -12.24 13.52
C THR A 472 -23.76 -11.34 14.51
N PHE A 473 -24.23 -10.10 14.63
CA PHE A 473 -23.75 -9.11 15.60
C PHE A 473 -24.90 -8.25 16.09
N GLU A 474 -25.05 -8.14 17.39
CA GLU A 474 -25.98 -7.21 18.02
C GLU A 474 -25.43 -5.78 17.92
N LYS A 475 -26.33 -4.78 17.99
CA LYS A 475 -25.93 -3.37 18.06
C LYS A 475 -25.10 -3.12 19.32
N GLY A 476 -23.96 -2.46 19.16
CA GLY A 476 -23.06 -2.22 20.27
C GLY A 476 -22.07 -1.08 20.09
N SER A 477 -21.36 -0.80 21.17
CA SER A 477 -20.22 0.12 21.17
C SER A 477 -19.11 -0.37 22.09
N LYS A 478 -17.87 -0.04 21.75
CA LYS A 478 -16.68 -0.35 22.54
C LYS A 478 -15.76 0.86 22.57
N SER A 479 -15.12 1.11 23.70
CA SER A 479 -14.09 2.15 23.85
C SER A 479 -12.85 1.55 24.50
N ASP A 480 -11.69 1.91 23.99
CA ASP A 480 -10.37 1.51 24.48
C ASP A 480 -9.47 2.72 24.60
N ILE A 481 -8.55 2.72 25.56
CA ILE A 481 -7.48 3.70 25.68
C ILE A 481 -6.15 2.97 25.52
N SER A 482 -5.28 3.51 24.70
CA SER A 482 -3.92 2.96 24.48
C SER A 482 -2.89 4.08 24.50
N TRP A 483 -1.64 3.71 24.77
CA TRP A 483 -0.52 4.65 24.76
C TRP A 483 0.66 4.07 24.02
N SER A 484 1.53 4.93 23.51
CA SER A 484 2.81 4.57 22.91
C SER A 484 3.89 5.53 23.36
N ALA A 485 5.13 5.03 23.35
CA ALA A 485 6.31 5.82 23.69
C ALA A 485 7.50 5.34 22.87
N ASN A 486 8.43 6.24 22.58
CA ASN A 486 9.71 5.88 21.96
C ASN A 486 10.86 6.69 22.56
N ILE A 487 12.03 6.09 22.50
CA ILE A 487 13.31 6.74 22.73
C ILE A 487 14.26 6.31 21.62
N GLY A 488 14.80 7.27 20.89
CA GLY A 488 15.77 7.05 19.82
C GLY A 488 17.03 7.87 20.04
N ALA A 489 18.19 7.30 19.73
CA ALA A 489 19.47 7.97 19.88
C ALA A 489 20.36 7.72 18.66
N ILE A 490 21.07 8.76 18.22
CA ILE A 490 22.18 8.65 17.27
C ILE A 490 23.43 9.15 18.01
N TYR A 491 24.42 8.29 18.16
CA TYR A 491 25.71 8.65 18.69
C TYR A 491 26.76 8.65 17.58
N LYS A 492 27.32 9.83 17.29
CA LYS A 492 28.39 10.00 16.31
C LYS A 492 29.70 9.55 16.95
N LEU A 493 30.10 8.29 16.66
CA LEU A 493 31.35 7.73 17.19
C LEU A 493 32.55 8.42 16.53
N THR A 494 32.43 8.71 15.23
CA THR A 494 33.38 9.52 14.47
C THR A 494 32.58 10.46 13.55
N ASN A 495 33.27 11.27 12.74
CA ASN A 495 32.57 12.11 11.72
C ASN A 495 31.90 11.30 10.62
N THR A 496 32.21 10.00 10.50
CA THR A 496 31.71 9.13 9.44
C THR A 496 31.00 7.88 9.97
N LEU A 497 31.02 7.62 11.26
CA LEU A 497 30.43 6.42 11.86
C LEU A 497 29.45 6.78 12.97
N ASP A 498 28.20 6.39 12.77
CA ASP A 498 27.12 6.58 13.73
C ASP A 498 26.64 5.24 14.29
N ILE A 499 26.33 5.23 15.58
CA ILE A 499 25.55 4.18 16.24
C ILE A 499 24.12 4.70 16.41
N VAL A 500 23.14 3.92 15.98
CA VAL A 500 21.71 4.25 16.07
C VAL A 500 21.03 3.27 17.00
N LEU A 501 20.33 3.77 18.00
CA LEU A 501 19.54 2.98 18.94
C LEU A 501 18.09 3.49 18.92
N ASN A 502 17.13 2.57 18.89
CA ASN A 502 15.72 2.91 19.05
C ASN A 502 15.03 1.86 19.93
N ALA A 503 14.25 2.31 20.88
CA ALA A 503 13.35 1.47 21.66
C ALA A 503 11.96 2.10 21.68
N ALA A 504 10.93 1.30 21.37
CA ALA A 504 9.59 1.82 21.27
C ALA A 504 8.54 0.83 21.77
N ARG A 505 7.55 1.34 22.52
CA ARG A 505 6.29 0.66 22.77
C ARG A 505 5.26 1.14 21.76
N SER A 506 4.69 0.21 21.04
CA SER A 506 3.62 0.44 20.06
C SER A 506 2.37 -0.35 20.42
N TYR A 507 1.25 -0.03 19.78
CA TYR A 507 0.01 -0.78 19.93
C TYR A 507 -0.77 -0.82 18.62
N ARG A 508 -1.69 -1.78 18.52
CA ARG A 508 -2.65 -1.90 17.43
C ARG A 508 -4.03 -2.24 17.98
N ALA A 509 -4.99 -1.35 17.79
CA ALA A 509 -6.38 -1.64 18.06
C ALA A 509 -6.93 -2.62 17.01
N PRO A 510 -7.79 -3.58 17.39
CA PRO A 510 -8.45 -4.47 16.44
C PRO A 510 -9.26 -3.69 15.41
N SER A 511 -9.16 -4.08 14.15
CA SER A 511 -9.91 -3.46 13.05
C SER A 511 -11.40 -3.80 13.12
N LEU A 512 -12.22 -3.07 12.34
CA LEU A 512 -13.65 -3.37 12.22
C LEU A 512 -13.88 -4.77 11.65
N GLU A 513 -13.04 -5.20 10.73
CA GLU A 513 -13.11 -6.53 10.11
C GLU A 513 -12.76 -7.64 11.13
N GLU A 514 -11.76 -7.41 11.98
CA GLU A 514 -11.42 -8.38 13.03
C GLU A 514 -12.49 -8.49 14.11
N ARG A 515 -13.22 -7.41 14.37
CA ARG A 515 -14.32 -7.42 15.35
C ARG A 515 -15.62 -7.99 14.78
N PHE A 516 -15.93 -7.75 13.49
CA PHE A 516 -17.29 -7.93 12.96
C PHE A 516 -17.36 -8.80 11.69
N LYS A 517 -16.32 -9.53 11.31
CA LYS A 517 -16.35 -10.42 10.16
C LYS A 517 -17.30 -11.60 10.39
N TYR A 518 -18.17 -11.89 9.39
CA TYR A 518 -18.95 -13.11 9.31
C TYR A 518 -18.85 -13.72 7.91
N ILE A 519 -18.26 -14.91 7.81
CA ILE A 519 -18.13 -15.64 6.53
C ILE A 519 -18.64 -17.07 6.77
N ASP A 520 -19.73 -17.43 6.10
CA ASP A 520 -20.25 -18.81 6.10
C ASP A 520 -19.44 -19.65 5.10
N LEU A 521 -18.77 -20.67 5.60
CA LEU A 521 -17.96 -21.66 4.85
C LEU A 521 -18.70 -22.98 4.64
N THR A 522 -20.02 -23.02 4.86
CA THR A 522 -20.91 -24.18 4.76
C THR A 522 -20.80 -25.16 5.93
N SER A 523 -19.61 -25.64 6.30
CA SER A 523 -19.41 -26.56 7.43
C SER A 523 -19.08 -25.88 8.74
N LYS A 524 -18.55 -24.66 8.68
CA LYS A 524 -18.23 -23.80 9.82
C LYS A 524 -18.27 -22.34 9.39
N VAL A 525 -18.33 -21.44 10.35
CA VAL A 525 -18.26 -20.00 10.07
C VAL A 525 -16.91 -19.42 10.47
N ARG A 526 -16.44 -18.40 9.77
CA ARG A 526 -15.31 -17.58 10.20
C ARG A 526 -15.87 -16.32 10.83
N LEU A 527 -15.56 -16.08 12.11
CA LEU A 527 -16.18 -15.07 12.93
C LEU A 527 -15.18 -14.10 13.54
N GLY A 528 -15.47 -12.81 13.47
CA GLY A 528 -14.79 -11.78 14.23
C GLY A 528 -15.15 -11.87 15.73
N ASN A 529 -14.42 -11.10 16.55
CA ASN A 529 -14.67 -11.08 17.98
C ASN A 529 -14.71 -9.64 18.51
N VAL A 530 -15.87 -9.20 18.93
CA VAL A 530 -16.10 -7.84 19.47
C VAL A 530 -15.27 -7.53 20.72
N ASN A 531 -14.85 -8.57 21.46
CA ASN A 531 -14.12 -8.46 22.72
C ASN A 531 -12.58 -8.45 22.56
N LEU A 532 -12.07 -8.43 21.34
CA LEU A 532 -10.64 -8.33 21.10
C LEU A 532 -10.04 -7.10 21.79
N LYS A 533 -8.86 -7.32 22.41
CA LYS A 533 -8.01 -6.29 23.02
C LYS A 533 -6.97 -5.82 22.01
N ALA A 534 -6.39 -4.66 22.24
CA ALA A 534 -5.26 -4.18 21.44
C ALA A 534 -4.06 -5.13 21.56
N GLU A 535 -3.34 -5.31 20.44
CA GLU A 535 -1.99 -5.89 20.48
C GLU A 535 -1.01 -4.87 21.02
N ASP A 536 -0.04 -5.33 21.81
CA ASP A 536 1.05 -4.53 22.36
C ASP A 536 2.39 -4.98 21.77
N GLY A 537 3.17 -4.06 21.23
CA GLY A 537 4.50 -4.29 20.68
C GLY A 537 5.59 -3.59 21.48
N LEU A 538 6.69 -4.29 21.77
CA LEU A 538 7.92 -3.72 22.28
C LEU A 538 9.03 -4.01 21.28
N SER A 539 9.59 -2.96 20.68
CA SER A 539 10.60 -3.05 19.61
C SER A 539 11.91 -2.42 20.04
N PHE A 540 13.01 -3.05 19.61
CA PHE A 540 14.38 -2.57 19.80
C PHE A 540 15.11 -2.66 18.46
N ASP A 541 15.79 -1.58 18.08
CA ASP A 541 16.63 -1.51 16.89
C ASP A 541 18.03 -1.03 17.27
N LEU A 542 19.05 -1.70 16.74
CA LEU A 542 20.44 -1.31 16.81
C LEU A 542 20.99 -1.17 15.39
N GLY A 543 21.40 0.03 15.03
CA GLY A 543 21.94 0.34 13.71
C GLY A 543 23.38 0.81 13.77
N LEU A 544 24.12 0.53 12.69
CA LEU A 544 25.42 1.15 12.39
C LEU A 544 25.31 1.83 11.04
N ARG A 545 25.78 3.07 10.94
CA ARG A 545 25.81 3.85 9.70
C ARG A 545 27.20 4.37 9.47
N PHE A 546 27.74 4.07 8.30
CA PHE A 546 29.03 4.59 7.86
C PHE A 546 28.84 5.48 6.64
N TRP A 547 29.25 6.73 6.73
CA TRP A 547 29.12 7.78 5.75
C TRP A 547 30.51 8.21 5.22
N GLY A 548 31.12 7.39 4.39
CA GLY A 548 32.39 7.74 3.73
C GLY A 548 32.14 8.43 2.38
N ASP A 549 33.15 9.10 1.84
CA ASP A 549 33.02 9.84 0.58
C ASP A 549 32.62 8.95 -0.61
N ASN A 550 33.12 7.72 -0.63
CA ASN A 550 32.85 6.75 -1.70
C ASN A 550 32.09 5.52 -1.25
N ILE A 551 31.93 5.32 0.05
CA ILE A 551 31.29 4.12 0.63
C ILE A 551 30.23 4.57 1.62
N THR A 552 29.00 4.07 1.48
CA THR A 552 27.97 4.17 2.51
C THR A 552 27.53 2.78 2.93
N VAL A 553 27.44 2.55 4.23
CA VAL A 553 26.94 1.29 4.80
C VAL A 553 25.88 1.62 5.85
N GLN A 554 24.74 0.98 5.74
CA GLN A 554 23.72 1.00 6.79
C GLN A 554 23.35 -0.44 7.14
N THR A 555 23.37 -0.74 8.42
CA THR A 555 22.88 -2.03 8.93
C THR A 555 22.01 -1.80 10.15
N SER A 556 20.99 -2.64 10.32
CA SER A 556 20.05 -2.56 11.43
C SER A 556 19.67 -3.96 11.89
N ALA A 557 20.05 -4.32 13.12
CA ALA A 557 19.49 -5.48 13.80
C ALA A 557 18.24 -5.04 14.57
N PHE A 558 17.18 -5.84 14.50
CA PHE A 558 15.91 -5.53 15.14
C PHE A 558 15.33 -6.72 15.91
N LEU A 559 14.58 -6.39 16.95
CA LEU A 559 13.84 -7.34 17.79
C LEU A 559 12.50 -6.72 18.15
N THR A 560 11.39 -7.43 17.87
CA THR A 560 10.03 -7.01 18.24
C THR A 560 9.33 -8.13 18.97
N LYS A 561 8.87 -7.86 20.18
CA LYS A 561 7.99 -8.75 20.95
C LYS A 561 6.57 -8.22 20.88
N ILE A 562 5.62 -9.08 20.48
CA ILE A 562 4.19 -8.76 20.41
C ILE A 562 3.45 -9.59 21.46
N ASN A 563 2.63 -8.94 22.28
CA ASN A 563 1.70 -9.60 23.19
C ASN A 563 0.26 -9.40 22.70
N ASN A 564 -0.65 -10.26 23.16
CA ASN A 564 -2.05 -10.25 22.76
C ASN A 564 -2.25 -10.33 21.24
N MET A 565 -1.37 -11.04 20.53
CA MET A 565 -1.46 -11.16 19.08
C MET A 565 -2.78 -11.81 18.69
N ILE A 566 -3.49 -11.19 17.75
CA ILE A 566 -4.78 -11.67 17.24
C ILE A 566 -4.51 -12.79 16.25
N VAL A 567 -5.08 -13.96 16.52
CA VAL A 567 -4.99 -15.16 15.69
C VAL A 567 -6.34 -15.84 15.56
N GLU A 568 -6.53 -16.64 14.52
CA GLU A 568 -7.72 -17.47 14.32
C GLU A 568 -7.59 -18.78 15.11
N ARG A 569 -8.66 -19.20 15.80
CA ARG A 569 -8.73 -20.47 16.54
C ARG A 569 -10.06 -21.17 16.31
N ASP A 570 -10.06 -22.50 16.41
CA ASP A 570 -11.29 -23.27 16.45
C ASP A 570 -12.13 -22.90 17.69
N GLY A 571 -13.42 -22.71 17.50
CA GLY A 571 -14.38 -22.30 18.51
C GLY A 571 -15.81 -22.59 18.08
N GLN A 572 -16.76 -21.93 18.72
CA GLN A 572 -18.18 -22.06 18.45
C GLN A 572 -18.82 -20.69 18.28
N PHE A 573 -19.78 -20.58 17.37
CA PHE A 573 -20.65 -19.43 17.19
C PHE A 573 -22.01 -19.77 17.78
N ILE A 574 -22.32 -19.22 18.97
CA ILE A 574 -23.63 -19.27 19.58
C ILE A 574 -24.41 -18.05 19.12
N TYR A 575 -25.54 -18.23 18.48
CA TYR A 575 -26.32 -17.15 17.88
C TYR A 575 -27.80 -17.26 18.23
N ASN A 576 -28.46 -16.10 18.28
CA ASN A 576 -29.91 -15.99 18.35
C ASN A 576 -30.45 -15.79 16.92
N THR A 577 -31.64 -16.31 16.69
CA THR A 577 -32.37 -16.08 15.45
C THR A 577 -33.48 -15.05 15.66
N THR A 578 -33.99 -14.46 14.60
CA THR A 578 -35.08 -13.48 14.68
C THR A 578 -36.40 -14.05 15.12
N ASP A 579 -36.57 -15.38 15.14
CA ASP A 579 -37.74 -16.08 15.70
C ASP A 579 -37.54 -16.49 17.19
N GLY A 580 -36.44 -16.08 17.82
CA GLY A 580 -36.17 -16.28 19.24
C GLY A 580 -35.54 -17.64 19.60
N THR A 581 -35.09 -18.42 18.60
CA THR A 581 -34.35 -19.66 18.88
C THR A 581 -32.87 -19.37 19.05
N THR A 582 -32.18 -20.17 19.88
CA THR A 582 -30.72 -20.13 20.04
C THR A 582 -30.13 -21.43 19.52
N ASP A 583 -29.06 -21.33 18.74
CA ASP A 583 -28.36 -22.50 18.17
C ASP A 583 -26.85 -22.25 18.12
N THR A 584 -26.07 -23.26 17.74
CA THR A 584 -24.60 -23.22 17.77
C THR A 584 -24.02 -23.82 16.50
N LEU A 585 -22.99 -23.14 15.93
CA LEU A 585 -22.22 -23.61 14.78
C LEU A 585 -20.73 -23.72 15.13
N PRO A 586 -20.01 -24.69 14.56
CA PRO A 586 -18.55 -24.67 14.58
C PRO A 586 -18.03 -23.39 13.94
N ALA A 587 -17.02 -22.78 14.55
CA ALA A 587 -16.48 -21.52 14.07
C ALA A 587 -14.95 -21.47 14.13
N LEU A 588 -14.35 -20.67 13.23
CA LEU A 588 -13.02 -20.12 13.41
C LEU A 588 -13.19 -18.71 13.97
N VAL A 589 -12.77 -18.50 15.20
CA VAL A 589 -12.97 -17.23 15.93
C VAL A 589 -11.62 -16.54 16.12
N LEU A 590 -11.59 -15.22 15.94
CA LEU A 590 -10.42 -14.42 16.26
C LEU A 590 -10.27 -14.23 17.77
N ASP A 591 -9.06 -14.42 18.30
CA ASP A 591 -8.76 -14.30 19.72
C ASP A 591 -7.36 -13.72 19.99
N ASN A 592 -7.18 -13.06 21.14
CA ASN A 592 -5.88 -12.55 21.62
C ASN A 592 -5.09 -13.66 22.33
N ALA A 593 -4.80 -14.72 21.65
CA ALA A 593 -4.31 -15.96 22.27
C ALA A 593 -2.80 -16.19 22.13
N SER A 594 -2.07 -15.30 21.42
CA SER A 594 -0.69 -15.55 21.07
C SER A 594 0.28 -14.46 21.52
N LYS A 595 1.55 -14.85 21.64
CA LYS A 595 2.70 -13.96 21.81
C LYS A 595 3.71 -14.25 20.70
N ALA A 596 4.25 -13.21 20.10
CA ALA A 596 5.17 -13.34 19.00
C ALA A 596 6.52 -12.67 19.28
N LEU A 597 7.56 -13.23 18.69
CA LEU A 597 8.91 -12.67 18.67
C LEU A 597 9.38 -12.63 17.22
N LEU A 598 9.66 -11.41 16.72
CA LEU A 598 10.28 -11.19 15.42
C LEU A 598 11.66 -10.59 15.61
N TYR A 599 12.64 -11.08 14.87
CA TYR A 599 14.01 -10.54 14.88
C TYR A 599 14.68 -10.72 13.53
N GLY A 600 15.70 -9.92 13.28
CA GLY A 600 16.40 -10.00 12.00
C GLY A 600 17.46 -8.93 11.83
N LEU A 601 17.95 -8.88 10.58
CA LEU A 601 19.00 -7.98 10.15
C LEU A 601 18.70 -7.43 8.75
N ASP A 602 18.87 -6.12 8.58
CA ASP A 602 18.90 -5.45 7.29
C ASP A 602 20.31 -4.91 7.01
N LEU A 603 20.74 -4.98 5.76
CA LEU A 603 22.00 -4.42 5.25
C LEU A 603 21.73 -3.63 3.98
N ASP A 604 22.31 -2.44 3.87
CA ASP A 604 22.43 -1.64 2.66
C ASP A 604 23.88 -1.16 2.50
N PHE A 605 24.43 -1.35 1.31
CA PHE A 605 25.82 -1.04 0.99
C PHE A 605 25.88 -0.38 -0.39
N ASN A 606 26.53 0.76 -0.49
CA ASN A 606 26.80 1.47 -1.73
C ASN A 606 28.28 1.84 -1.81
N TYR A 607 28.92 1.58 -2.95
CA TYR A 607 30.31 1.87 -3.20
C TYR A 607 30.51 2.52 -4.56
N ARG A 608 30.95 3.76 -4.54
CA ARG A 608 31.36 4.49 -5.75
C ARG A 608 32.81 4.12 -6.08
N ILE A 609 32.97 3.17 -7.00
CA ILE A 609 34.27 2.69 -7.46
C ILE A 609 35.03 3.83 -8.18
N CYS A 610 34.33 4.59 -8.99
CA CYS A 610 34.80 5.82 -9.62
C CYS A 610 33.60 6.71 -10.00
N ASN A 611 33.84 7.91 -10.54
CA ASN A 611 32.76 8.83 -10.93
C ASN A 611 31.77 8.29 -11.97
N ALA A 612 32.10 7.19 -12.62
CA ALA A 612 31.24 6.57 -13.64
C ALA A 612 30.68 5.21 -13.21
N LEU A 613 31.24 4.57 -12.17
CA LEU A 613 30.88 3.20 -11.79
C LEU A 613 30.59 3.12 -10.30
N GLU A 614 29.39 2.61 -9.99
CA GLU A 614 28.87 2.36 -8.64
C GLU A 614 28.49 0.89 -8.49
N ALA A 615 28.85 0.30 -7.35
CA ALA A 615 28.40 -1.02 -6.92
C ALA A 615 27.48 -0.86 -5.71
N PHE A 616 26.44 -1.65 -5.65
CA PHE A 616 25.54 -1.67 -4.48
C PHE A 616 25.14 -3.10 -4.13
N ALA A 617 24.89 -3.30 -2.83
CA ALA A 617 24.39 -4.56 -2.31
C ALA A 617 23.38 -4.31 -1.20
N SER A 618 22.36 -5.13 -1.10
CA SER A 618 21.42 -5.12 0.02
C SER A 618 21.02 -6.53 0.40
N GLY A 619 20.60 -6.70 1.65
CA GLY A 619 20.15 -8.00 2.12
C GLY A 619 19.29 -7.90 3.37
N THR A 620 18.41 -8.90 3.55
CA THR A 620 17.51 -8.98 4.69
C THR A 620 17.35 -10.42 5.16
N TYR A 621 17.39 -10.59 6.46
CA TYR A 621 17.03 -11.82 7.15
C TYR A 621 16.00 -11.52 8.23
N VAL A 622 14.90 -12.31 8.25
CA VAL A 622 13.81 -12.18 9.24
C VAL A 622 13.45 -13.55 9.78
N MET A 623 13.27 -13.64 11.09
CA MET A 623 12.73 -14.79 11.80
C MET A 623 11.54 -14.36 12.65
N GLY A 624 10.49 -15.17 12.68
CA GLY A 624 9.30 -14.95 13.49
C GLY A 624 8.84 -16.23 14.17
N LEU A 625 8.60 -16.17 15.47
CA LEU A 625 8.20 -17.32 16.30
C LEU A 625 7.01 -16.94 17.17
N GLU A 626 6.04 -17.83 17.28
CA GLU A 626 5.04 -17.81 18.34
C GLU A 626 5.67 -18.39 19.61
N THR A 627 5.81 -17.56 20.65
CA THR A 627 6.57 -17.95 21.85
C THR A 627 5.81 -18.88 22.78
N SER A 628 4.49 -19.03 22.61
CA SER A 628 3.64 -19.96 23.40
C SER A 628 3.69 -21.39 22.90
N THR A 629 3.80 -21.60 21.59
CA THR A 629 3.80 -22.90 20.93
C THR A 629 5.17 -23.27 20.36
N ASN A 630 6.08 -22.30 20.24
CA ASN A 630 7.37 -22.41 19.57
C ASN A 630 7.25 -22.74 18.07
N GLU A 631 6.12 -22.37 17.46
CA GLU A 631 5.86 -22.50 16.04
C GLU A 631 6.31 -21.27 15.25
N TYR A 632 6.54 -21.43 13.94
CA TYR A 632 6.87 -20.30 13.08
C TYR A 632 5.64 -19.42 12.82
N LEU A 633 5.85 -18.10 12.81
CA LEU A 633 4.80 -17.16 12.44
C LEU A 633 4.54 -17.21 10.94
N PRO A 634 3.28 -17.00 10.52
CA PRO A 634 2.94 -16.86 9.10
C PRO A 634 3.47 -15.55 8.53
N ASN A 635 3.60 -15.49 7.20
CA ASN A 635 4.03 -14.32 6.45
C ASN A 635 5.43 -13.79 6.83
N ILE A 636 6.33 -14.68 7.25
CA ILE A 636 7.74 -14.36 7.47
C ILE A 636 8.52 -14.56 6.17
N PRO A 637 9.18 -13.53 5.63
CA PRO A 637 9.85 -13.62 4.34
C PRO A 637 11.03 -14.61 4.33
N PRO A 638 11.37 -15.19 3.16
CA PRO A 638 12.65 -15.83 2.96
C PRO A 638 13.80 -14.81 3.03
N MET A 639 15.00 -15.27 3.40
CA MET A 639 16.20 -14.46 3.28
C MET A 639 16.38 -14.03 1.81
N ASN A 640 16.66 -12.75 1.59
CA ASN A 640 16.89 -12.24 0.25
C ASN A 640 18.06 -11.24 0.23
N GLY A 641 18.55 -11.02 -0.98
CA GLY A 641 19.59 -10.04 -1.22
C GLY A 641 19.60 -9.58 -2.66
N LYS A 642 20.19 -8.43 -2.89
CA LYS A 642 20.36 -7.82 -4.19
C LYS A 642 21.78 -7.29 -4.30
N VAL A 643 22.41 -7.50 -5.45
CA VAL A 643 23.69 -6.88 -5.81
C VAL A 643 23.57 -6.25 -7.20
N GLY A 644 24.25 -5.17 -7.43
CA GLY A 644 24.21 -4.53 -8.74
C GLY A 644 25.39 -3.63 -9.01
N LEU A 645 25.53 -3.32 -10.31
CA LEU A 645 26.50 -2.39 -10.85
C LEU A 645 25.77 -1.36 -11.71
N ALA A 646 26.06 -0.09 -11.50
CA ALA A 646 25.54 1.01 -12.30
C ALA A 646 26.71 1.76 -12.95
N TYR A 647 26.68 1.87 -14.28
CA TYR A 647 27.64 2.66 -15.05
C TYR A 647 26.95 3.87 -15.64
N THR A 648 27.49 5.05 -15.37
CA THR A 648 26.98 6.34 -15.86
C THR A 648 27.96 6.97 -16.84
N TYR A 649 27.54 7.09 -18.09
CA TYR A 649 28.22 7.86 -19.09
C TYR A 649 27.59 9.25 -19.23
N ARG A 650 28.25 10.28 -18.70
CA ARG A 650 27.70 11.65 -18.51
C ARG A 650 27.10 12.28 -19.77
N LYS A 651 27.55 11.89 -20.97
CA LYS A 651 27.03 12.43 -22.24
C LYS A 651 25.70 11.81 -22.67
N ILE A 652 25.39 10.56 -22.28
CA ILE A 652 24.25 9.81 -22.79
C ILE A 652 23.29 9.45 -21.69
N GLY A 653 23.75 8.86 -20.58
CA GLY A 653 22.89 8.34 -19.53
C GLY A 653 23.53 7.24 -18.70
N SER A 654 22.74 6.37 -18.08
CA SER A 654 23.24 5.27 -17.24
C SER A 654 22.65 3.91 -17.64
N VAL A 655 23.40 2.86 -17.33
CA VAL A 655 23.00 1.46 -17.42
C VAL A 655 23.23 0.81 -16.05
N ALA A 656 22.28 0.00 -15.58
CA ALA A 656 22.44 -0.75 -14.35
C ALA A 656 22.04 -2.21 -14.56
N LEU A 657 22.86 -3.11 -14.02
CA LEU A 657 22.63 -4.55 -13.99
C LEU A 657 22.43 -4.97 -12.54
N ASN A 658 21.33 -5.66 -12.24
CA ASN A 658 20.94 -6.06 -10.90
C ASN A 658 20.70 -7.56 -10.85
N LEU A 659 21.25 -8.24 -9.85
CA LEU A 659 20.96 -9.62 -9.51
C LEU A 659 20.21 -9.62 -8.16
N THR A 660 18.97 -10.10 -8.14
CA THR A 660 18.20 -10.35 -6.93
C THR A 660 18.18 -11.85 -6.68
N ALA A 661 18.60 -12.27 -5.48
CA ALA A 661 18.60 -13.67 -5.05
C ALA A 661 17.71 -13.84 -3.81
N VAL A 662 16.89 -14.86 -3.81
CA VAL A 662 15.98 -15.22 -2.72
C VAL A 662 16.24 -16.68 -2.34
N ALA A 663 16.46 -16.92 -1.04
CA ALA A 663 16.68 -18.26 -0.52
C ALA A 663 15.38 -19.09 -0.53
N ASP A 664 15.51 -20.39 -0.44
CA ASP A 664 14.37 -21.28 -0.21
C ASP A 664 13.71 -20.98 1.14
N LYS A 665 12.38 -21.12 1.21
CA LYS A 665 11.61 -20.97 2.44
C LYS A 665 11.11 -22.35 2.90
N ARG A 666 11.77 -22.90 3.92
CA ARG A 666 11.45 -24.22 4.51
C ARG A 666 10.83 -24.08 5.90
N LEU A 667 11.23 -23.04 6.66
CA LEU A 667 10.71 -22.74 7.99
C LEU A 667 9.42 -21.93 7.85
N ILE A 668 8.29 -22.62 7.80
CA ILE A 668 6.96 -22.07 7.51
C ILE A 668 5.98 -22.32 8.66
N ALA A 669 4.94 -21.49 8.76
CA ALA A 669 3.82 -21.72 9.66
C ALA A 669 2.91 -22.85 9.13
N GLN A 670 2.06 -23.37 10.02
CA GLN A 670 1.05 -24.36 9.63
C GLN A 670 0.13 -23.80 8.53
N GLY A 671 -0.04 -24.55 7.45
CA GLY A 671 -0.88 -24.17 6.31
C GLY A 671 -0.18 -23.35 5.22
N GLU A 672 1.02 -22.87 5.44
CA GLU A 672 1.83 -22.23 4.39
C GLU A 672 2.50 -23.28 3.47
N LYS A 673 2.94 -22.82 2.30
CA LYS A 673 3.68 -23.66 1.34
C LYS A 673 5.15 -23.25 1.29
N THR A 674 6.03 -24.22 1.19
CA THR A 674 7.46 -23.97 0.95
C THR A 674 7.69 -23.40 -0.44
N THR A 675 8.72 -22.56 -0.61
CA THR A 675 9.17 -22.08 -1.92
C THR A 675 10.64 -22.38 -2.13
N GLU A 676 11.01 -22.63 -3.39
CA GLU A 676 12.38 -22.87 -3.82
C GLU A 676 13.16 -21.56 -3.93
N ALA A 677 14.49 -21.65 -3.80
CA ALA A 677 15.38 -20.53 -4.05
C ALA A 677 15.39 -20.14 -5.53
N TYR A 678 15.56 -18.86 -5.82
CA TYR A 678 15.69 -18.34 -7.18
C TYR A 678 16.60 -17.13 -7.27
N ALA A 679 17.06 -16.83 -8.50
CA ALA A 679 17.83 -15.62 -8.78
C ALA A 679 17.33 -14.98 -10.08
N ARG A 680 17.07 -13.66 -10.03
CA ARG A 680 16.57 -12.87 -11.15
C ARG A 680 17.59 -11.80 -11.55
N LEU A 681 17.89 -11.73 -12.84
CA LEU A 681 18.80 -10.75 -13.43
C LEU A 681 17.98 -9.72 -14.21
N ASP A 682 18.18 -8.41 -13.89
CA ASP A 682 17.48 -7.29 -14.48
C ASP A 682 18.48 -6.27 -15.06
N LEU A 683 18.17 -5.70 -16.22
CA LEU A 683 18.92 -4.62 -16.87
C LEU A 683 18.04 -3.38 -16.99
N SER A 684 18.53 -2.22 -16.60
CA SER A 684 17.86 -0.95 -16.80
C SER A 684 18.77 0.06 -17.48
N LEU A 685 18.18 0.89 -18.33
CA LEU A 685 18.82 1.92 -19.13
C LEU A 685 18.05 3.23 -18.97
N ASN A 686 18.75 4.35 -18.82
CA ASN A 686 18.11 5.66 -18.90
C ASN A 686 19.05 6.67 -19.57
N THR A 687 18.47 7.57 -20.36
CA THR A 687 19.22 8.68 -20.92
C THR A 687 19.23 9.88 -19.97
N LYS A 688 20.16 10.79 -20.14
CA LYS A 688 20.00 12.16 -19.66
C LYS A 688 18.83 12.84 -20.39
N VAL A 689 18.40 14.00 -19.93
CA VAL A 689 17.45 14.83 -20.66
C VAL A 689 18.16 15.47 -21.85
N PHE A 690 17.69 15.18 -23.07
CA PHE A 690 18.14 15.84 -24.29
C PHE A 690 17.29 17.08 -24.50
N GLN A 691 17.92 18.27 -24.53
CA GLN A 691 17.24 19.54 -24.71
C GLN A 691 17.14 19.93 -26.17
N PHE A 692 15.92 20.27 -26.61
CA PHE A 692 15.60 20.78 -27.94
C PHE A 692 14.83 22.11 -27.78
N GLY A 693 15.57 23.21 -27.59
CA GLY A 693 14.99 24.47 -27.18
C GLY A 693 14.38 24.35 -25.76
N GLN A 694 13.09 24.57 -25.63
CA GLN A 694 12.36 24.46 -24.35
C GLN A 694 11.86 23.03 -24.06
N ILE A 695 12.01 22.11 -25.02
CA ILE A 695 11.54 20.74 -24.90
C ILE A 695 12.68 19.84 -24.43
N GLY A 696 12.47 19.14 -23.33
CA GLY A 696 13.35 18.10 -22.83
C GLY A 696 12.79 16.71 -23.19
N LEU A 697 13.64 15.84 -23.77
CA LEU A 697 13.32 14.43 -24.05
C LEU A 697 14.18 13.53 -23.19
N GLN A 698 13.56 12.60 -22.47
CA GLN A 698 14.25 11.56 -21.70
C GLN A 698 13.67 10.19 -22.03
N LEU A 699 14.53 9.20 -22.24
CA LEU A 699 14.16 7.83 -22.56
C LEU A 699 14.64 6.87 -21.47
N PHE A 700 13.84 5.85 -21.23
CA PHE A 700 14.13 4.76 -20.31
C PHE A 700 13.80 3.44 -21.00
N GLY A 701 14.50 2.39 -20.65
CA GLY A 701 14.24 1.07 -21.17
C GLY A 701 14.94 0.00 -20.34
N GLY A 702 14.61 -1.24 -20.58
CA GLY A 702 15.25 -2.34 -19.86
C GLY A 702 14.64 -3.69 -20.12
N ILE A 703 15.19 -4.67 -19.43
CA ILE A 703 14.74 -6.05 -19.46
C ILE A 703 14.71 -6.56 -18.02
N ASP A 704 13.52 -6.87 -17.51
CA ASP A 704 13.38 -7.61 -16.26
C ASP A 704 13.42 -9.10 -16.54
N ASN A 705 13.96 -9.87 -15.59
CA ASN A 705 14.08 -11.32 -15.68
C ASN A 705 14.71 -11.76 -17.01
N ILE A 706 15.95 -11.32 -17.27
CA ILE A 706 16.66 -11.55 -18.55
C ILE A 706 16.73 -13.04 -18.90
N THR A 707 16.96 -13.89 -17.90
CA THR A 707 17.08 -15.35 -18.05
C THR A 707 15.75 -16.05 -18.25
N ASN A 708 14.62 -15.32 -18.08
CA ASN A 708 13.26 -15.87 -18.04
C ASN A 708 13.13 -16.95 -16.96
N GLU A 709 13.72 -16.68 -15.79
CA GLU A 709 13.69 -17.55 -14.61
C GLU A 709 12.27 -17.87 -14.21
N GLU A 710 12.03 -19.14 -13.92
CA GLU A 710 10.78 -19.64 -13.39
C GLU A 710 10.85 -19.65 -11.87
N TYR A 711 10.04 -18.83 -11.21
CA TYR A 711 10.05 -18.70 -9.76
C TYR A 711 8.66 -18.40 -9.21
N VAL A 712 8.49 -18.61 -7.90
CA VAL A 712 7.28 -18.27 -7.13
C VAL A 712 7.69 -17.35 -5.98
N ASN A 713 7.01 -16.22 -5.84
CA ASN A 713 7.18 -15.37 -4.68
C ASN A 713 6.39 -15.95 -3.49
N PHE A 714 7.05 -16.09 -2.34
CA PHE A 714 6.45 -16.63 -1.12
C PHE A 714 5.16 -15.90 -0.68
N PHE A 715 5.08 -14.60 -0.93
CA PHE A 715 3.93 -13.76 -0.58
C PHE A 715 2.83 -13.71 -1.64
N SER A 716 3.02 -14.30 -2.80
CA SER A 716 1.95 -14.40 -3.80
C SER A 716 0.92 -15.41 -3.32
N THR A 717 -0.29 -14.93 -3.05
CA THR A 717 -1.38 -15.80 -2.65
C THR A 717 -1.73 -16.74 -3.79
N ASN A 718 -1.98 -18.00 -3.47
CA ASN A 718 -2.17 -19.02 -4.48
C ASN A 718 -3.46 -19.80 -4.23
N ARG A 719 -4.39 -19.74 -5.21
CA ARG A 719 -5.55 -20.63 -5.31
C ARG A 719 -5.33 -21.79 -6.27
N ASN A 720 -4.07 -22.11 -6.60
CA ASN A 720 -3.53 -22.98 -7.63
C ASN A 720 -3.36 -22.32 -9.02
N ASP A 721 -3.66 -21.05 -9.20
CA ASP A 721 -3.53 -20.34 -10.47
C ASP A 721 -2.19 -19.58 -10.58
N ILE A 722 -1.70 -18.94 -9.49
CA ILE A 722 -0.36 -18.32 -9.47
C ILE A 722 0.67 -19.39 -9.12
N ASN A 723 1.13 -20.08 -10.13
CA ASN A 723 2.17 -21.12 -10.00
C ASN A 723 3.53 -20.64 -10.53
N CYS A 724 3.60 -19.41 -11.05
CA CYS A 724 4.81 -18.80 -11.59
C CYS A 724 4.64 -17.28 -11.67
N GLU A 725 5.67 -16.55 -11.29
CA GLU A 725 5.74 -15.09 -11.38
C GLU A 725 5.97 -14.63 -12.83
N PRO A 726 5.88 -13.29 -13.11
CA PRO A 726 6.08 -12.75 -14.44
C PRO A 726 7.40 -13.18 -15.07
N GLY A 727 7.37 -13.60 -16.34
CA GLY A 727 8.54 -13.95 -17.13
C GLY A 727 9.32 -12.72 -17.58
N ARG A 728 10.14 -12.89 -18.63
CA ARG A 728 10.95 -11.80 -19.22
C ARG A 728 10.06 -10.65 -19.67
N ASN A 729 10.39 -9.44 -19.21
CA ASN A 729 9.72 -8.20 -19.57
C ASN A 729 10.67 -7.24 -20.26
N ILE A 730 10.43 -6.93 -21.52
CA ILE A 730 11.11 -5.85 -22.23
C ILE A 730 10.22 -4.61 -22.14
N TYR A 731 10.77 -3.50 -21.69
CA TYR A 731 10.01 -2.26 -21.55
C TYR A 731 10.74 -1.05 -22.16
N ILE A 732 9.93 -0.08 -22.55
CA ILE A 732 10.39 1.24 -22.99
C ILE A 732 9.47 2.31 -22.40
N LYS A 733 10.04 3.46 -22.05
CA LYS A 733 9.32 4.61 -21.52
C LYS A 733 9.96 5.89 -22.06
N GLY A 734 9.13 6.85 -22.44
CA GLY A 734 9.55 8.16 -22.90
C GLY A 734 8.89 9.26 -22.09
N ARG A 735 9.64 10.32 -21.80
CA ARG A 735 9.15 11.53 -21.14
C ARG A 735 9.53 12.74 -21.96
N ILE A 736 8.54 13.57 -22.25
CA ILE A 736 8.71 14.90 -22.84
C ILE A 736 8.34 15.93 -21.77
N SER A 737 9.20 16.92 -21.55
CA SER A 737 8.98 18.04 -20.62
C SER A 737 9.08 19.37 -21.37
N PHE A 738 8.30 20.38 -20.96
CA PHE A 738 8.26 21.72 -21.55
C PHE A 738 7.99 22.79 -20.51
#